data_63f4d21e5eaac07ac33b15702c15bce4
#
_entry.id   63f4d21e5eaac07ac33b15702c15bce4
#
_cell.length_a   1.000
_cell.length_b   1.000
_cell.length_c   1.000
_cell.angle_alpha   90.00
_cell.angle_beta   90.00
_cell.angle_gamma   90.00
#
_symmetry.space_group_name_H-M   'P 1'
#
loop_
_entity.id
_entity.type
_entity.pdbx_description
1 polymer ?
#
loop_
_entity_poly.entity_id
_entity_poly.type
_entity_poly.pdbx_seq_one_letter_code
_entity_poly.pdbx_strand_id
1 'polypeptide(L)'
;MRHLILLLLAFFTAITLQAQEKKSLNIKRANQAPKIDAILDDAAWQDAEVAGNFIQFRPDVGATEKPHQKTEVKVTYNDNAIFFAAYLHDTPEAIIKQFSQRDNFGISDFFGIVLNPNNDAQNDVEFFIFPTGHQADAIANPTIGEDFGWNAVWESATQIVDDGWIVEVKIPYSTLRFSNEKVQTWGLQFHRRFRTDNSQYTWNPIDVTKGNIGLYHGEINGIENIEPPTRLSFYPFASTTYNSSESPDYAIGMDVKYGISENFTLDATLIPDFSQAGFDDVQLNLGPFEQQFSEQRQFFTEGVDLFSKGNLFYSRRIGSAPVGEVALSDDEDFLDYPEKVNMLNAIKVSGRTKKGLGIGVFNAITEKTKAQIKDNVTNSTREEVVEPLANYNILVVDQQFNKNSSVSLINTNVTRNGHARDANVTGLLLDLVNKSNTYGFIAQAKRSDISLPDANNQVGYSSRIGFGKNSGKYRFSFEHEAVDKKYDINDMGILFRNNFSNFYANGSYRIFEPTKILNDFQLYVNANVSYLFKPHTYTGKNFNVNFNGTLKKSLMGFGAYVAIQPGKQYDYFGPRAENRYFISEDWLNMNGWISSNYNKTFALDASFGYETLFESGRDYTSYFYSLSPRLKLGDKFIMQYSFDYDMEKKERGYVETLDNNAIIYGQRDQETIINSISASYNFNSFHALNLTFRNYWSTVTYENDLYALQADGRLNQNDGYTKTDVDNPDVNFDAWNLDLSYSWQFAPGSQLTA
;
A
#
# COMPACT_ATOMS: atom_id res chain seq x y z
N MET A 1 -25.99 -0.37 35.60
CA MET A 1 -26.10 -0.72 34.17
C MET A 1 -27.24 0.00 33.45
N ARG A 2 -28.50 -0.03 33.90
CA ARG A 2 -29.64 0.63 33.22
C ARG A 2 -29.49 2.15 33.09
N HIS A 3 -28.95 2.85 34.06
CA HIS A 3 -28.71 4.32 34.00
C HIS A 3 -27.49 4.69 33.11
N LEU A 4 -26.51 3.80 32.96
CA LEU A 4 -25.36 4.00 32.07
C LEU A 4 -25.76 3.85 30.58
N ILE A 5 -26.69 2.92 30.30
CA ILE A 5 -27.26 2.72 28.97
C ILE A 5 -28.20 3.89 28.59
N LEU A 6 -28.95 4.43 29.53
CA LEU A 6 -29.80 5.61 29.31
C LEU A 6 -28.98 6.90 29.12
N LEU A 7 -27.86 7.06 29.81
CA LEU A 7 -26.92 8.16 29.62
C LEU A 7 -26.19 8.04 28.24
N LEU A 8 -25.83 6.85 27.82
CA LEU A 8 -25.29 6.60 26.47
C LEU A 8 -26.34 6.89 25.37
N LEU A 9 -27.58 6.51 25.56
CA LEU A 9 -28.68 6.82 24.64
C LEU A 9 -29.03 8.30 24.60
N ALA A 10 -29.01 9.02 25.73
CA ALA A 10 -29.26 10.46 25.81
C ALA A 10 -28.12 11.30 25.18
N PHE A 11 -26.88 10.82 25.20
CA PHE A 11 -25.75 11.48 24.53
C PHE A 11 -25.83 11.40 22.99
N PHE A 12 -26.59 10.45 22.46
CA PHE A 12 -26.78 10.29 21.01
C PHE A 12 -27.90 11.16 20.40
N THR A 13 -28.71 11.85 21.18
CA THR A 13 -29.93 12.55 20.69
C THR A 13 -29.83 14.08 20.59
N ALA A 14 -28.77 14.73 21.00
CA ALA A 14 -28.68 16.18 21.09
C ALA A 14 -27.56 16.80 20.26
N ILE A 15 -27.51 16.54 18.95
CA ILE A 15 -26.73 17.36 17.98
C ILE A 15 -27.60 17.59 16.75
N THR A 16 -28.16 18.80 16.65
CA THR A 16 -28.73 19.30 15.39
C THR A 16 -27.63 19.46 14.40
N LEU A 17 -27.52 18.51 13.47
CA LEU A 17 -26.66 18.61 12.30
C LEU A 17 -27.22 19.73 11.40
N GLN A 18 -26.54 20.86 11.29
CA GLN A 18 -26.63 21.67 10.08
C GLN A 18 -26.02 20.84 8.97
N ALA A 19 -26.84 20.21 8.14
CA ALA A 19 -26.39 19.60 6.90
C ALA A 19 -25.83 20.76 6.04
N GLN A 20 -24.54 20.71 5.72
CA GLN A 20 -23.95 21.61 4.73
C GLN A 20 -24.69 21.37 3.42
N GLU A 21 -25.23 22.44 2.82
CA GLU A 21 -25.94 22.34 1.55
C GLU A 21 -24.96 21.88 0.47
N LYS A 22 -25.26 20.75 -0.15
CA LYS A 22 -24.44 20.18 -1.22
C LYS A 22 -24.69 20.96 -2.50
N LYS A 23 -23.62 21.27 -3.24
CA LYS A 23 -23.76 21.81 -4.59
C LYS A 23 -24.37 20.75 -5.52
N SER A 24 -25.22 21.19 -6.43
CA SER A 24 -25.80 20.35 -7.47
C SER A 24 -25.56 20.96 -8.83
N LEU A 25 -25.39 20.13 -9.85
CA LEU A 25 -25.23 20.50 -11.24
C LEU A 25 -26.28 19.76 -12.07
N ASN A 26 -27.12 20.52 -12.79
CA ASN A 26 -28.15 19.97 -13.67
C ASN A 26 -27.60 19.89 -15.09
N ILE A 27 -27.29 18.68 -15.54
CA ILE A 27 -26.72 18.49 -16.86
C ILE A 27 -27.78 18.15 -17.91
N LYS A 28 -27.49 18.46 -19.15
CA LYS A 28 -28.36 18.21 -20.30
C LYS A 28 -27.70 17.21 -21.24
N ARG A 29 -28.53 16.44 -21.93
CA ARG A 29 -28.09 15.57 -23.01
C ARG A 29 -27.63 16.38 -24.20
N ALA A 30 -26.42 16.11 -24.70
CA ALA A 30 -25.91 16.73 -25.92
C ALA A 30 -26.59 16.12 -27.16
N ASN A 31 -26.99 16.96 -28.09
CA ASN A 31 -27.53 16.52 -29.38
C ASN A 31 -26.42 15.93 -30.27
N GLN A 32 -25.22 16.45 -30.15
CA GLN A 32 -24.02 15.98 -30.82
C GLN A 32 -22.89 15.88 -29.80
N ALA A 33 -22.14 14.77 -29.82
CA ALA A 33 -20.98 14.61 -28.95
C ALA A 33 -19.93 15.71 -29.22
N PRO A 34 -19.38 16.35 -28.19
CA PRO A 34 -18.27 17.28 -28.39
C PRO A 34 -17.03 16.54 -28.89
N LYS A 35 -16.19 17.23 -29.63
CA LYS A 35 -14.90 16.76 -30.06
C LYS A 35 -13.89 16.98 -28.92
N ILE A 36 -13.06 16.01 -28.66
CA ILE A 36 -12.07 16.09 -27.58
C ILE A 36 -10.75 16.61 -28.15
N ASP A 37 -10.64 17.94 -28.30
CA ASP A 37 -9.47 18.61 -28.89
C ASP A 37 -8.96 19.83 -28.07
N ALA A 38 -9.55 20.05 -26.88
CA ALA A 38 -9.29 21.18 -25.99
C ALA A 38 -9.65 22.56 -26.59
N ILE A 39 -10.65 22.62 -27.49
CA ILE A 39 -11.20 23.83 -28.05
C ILE A 39 -12.70 23.88 -27.69
N LEU A 40 -13.10 24.80 -26.80
CA LEU A 40 -14.47 24.86 -26.24
C LEU A 40 -15.49 25.55 -27.17
N ASP A 41 -15.43 25.29 -28.46
CA ASP A 41 -16.32 25.90 -29.45
C ASP A 41 -17.53 25.03 -29.84
N ASP A 42 -17.58 23.78 -29.38
CA ASP A 42 -18.69 22.87 -29.63
C ASP A 42 -20.02 23.37 -29.07
N ALA A 43 -21.08 23.15 -29.83
CA ALA A 43 -22.46 23.51 -29.44
C ALA A 43 -22.90 22.85 -28.12
N ALA A 44 -22.35 21.67 -27.80
CA ALA A 44 -22.62 20.96 -26.57
C ALA A 44 -22.26 21.77 -25.31
N TRP A 45 -21.29 22.67 -25.40
CA TRP A 45 -20.82 23.48 -24.27
C TRP A 45 -21.57 24.80 -24.11
N GLN A 46 -22.32 25.27 -25.12
CA GLN A 46 -22.94 26.60 -25.10
C GLN A 46 -24.01 26.73 -24.02
N ASP A 47 -24.89 25.72 -23.89
CA ASP A 47 -26.01 25.72 -22.95
C ASP A 47 -25.75 24.91 -21.67
N ALA A 48 -24.53 24.47 -21.45
CA ALA A 48 -24.17 23.68 -20.27
C ALA A 48 -24.00 24.59 -19.05
N GLU A 49 -24.58 24.18 -17.93
CA GLU A 49 -24.42 24.85 -16.65
C GLU A 49 -22.94 24.80 -16.19
N VAL A 50 -22.45 25.90 -15.61
CA VAL A 50 -21.07 26.05 -15.17
C VAL A 50 -20.95 25.67 -13.68
N ALA A 51 -20.19 24.64 -13.37
CA ALA A 51 -19.72 24.35 -12.03
C ALA A 51 -18.50 25.25 -11.73
N GLY A 52 -18.67 26.19 -10.83
CA GLY A 52 -17.64 27.14 -10.42
C GLY A 52 -17.63 27.40 -8.92
N ASN A 53 -16.96 28.50 -8.51
CA ASN A 53 -16.82 28.88 -7.10
C ASN A 53 -16.19 27.78 -6.25
N PHE A 54 -15.02 27.32 -6.66
CA PHE A 54 -14.28 26.32 -5.93
C PHE A 54 -13.80 26.87 -4.59
N ILE A 55 -13.68 25.98 -3.62
CA ILE A 55 -13.27 26.29 -2.24
C ILE A 55 -11.98 25.56 -1.95
N GLN A 56 -11.04 26.23 -1.32
CA GLN A 56 -9.76 25.65 -0.99
C GLN A 56 -9.91 24.51 0.03
N PHE A 57 -9.40 23.38 -0.35
CA PHE A 57 -9.37 22.15 0.46
C PHE A 57 -8.13 22.10 1.35
N ARG A 58 -7.01 22.62 0.84
CA ARG A 58 -5.72 22.76 1.55
C ARG A 58 -4.81 23.79 0.87
N PRO A 59 -3.87 24.46 1.60
CA PRO A 59 -3.73 24.39 3.03
C PRO A 59 -4.72 25.28 3.77
N ASP A 60 -5.28 26.34 3.15
CA ASP A 60 -6.17 27.34 3.75
C ASP A 60 -7.64 26.92 3.57
N VAL A 61 -8.10 26.03 4.42
CA VAL A 61 -9.41 25.37 4.30
C VAL A 61 -10.55 26.41 4.31
N GLY A 62 -11.40 26.35 3.28
CA GLY A 62 -12.55 27.24 3.14
C GLY A 62 -12.27 28.57 2.43
N ALA A 63 -11.02 28.87 2.07
CA ALA A 63 -10.70 30.06 1.26
C ALA A 63 -11.30 29.96 -0.15
N THR A 64 -11.71 31.08 -0.70
CA THR A 64 -12.22 31.17 -2.07
C THR A 64 -11.07 31.21 -3.07
N GLU A 65 -11.37 30.86 -4.33
CA GLU A 65 -10.41 30.98 -5.44
C GLU A 65 -9.90 32.42 -5.60
N LYS A 66 -8.63 32.54 -5.96
CA LYS A 66 -8.07 33.82 -6.39
C LYS A 66 -8.63 34.20 -7.77
N PRO A 67 -8.91 35.49 -8.05
CA PRO A 67 -9.54 35.89 -9.30
C PRO A 67 -8.87 35.38 -10.58
N HIS A 68 -7.53 35.27 -10.58
CA HIS A 68 -6.75 34.79 -11.72
C HIS A 68 -6.57 33.25 -11.72
N GLN A 69 -7.12 32.54 -10.76
CA GLN A 69 -7.05 31.07 -10.62
C GLN A 69 -8.45 30.45 -10.61
N LYS A 70 -9.41 31.09 -11.25
CA LYS A 70 -10.79 30.62 -11.36
C LYS A 70 -10.87 29.30 -12.12
N THR A 71 -11.78 28.44 -11.68
CA THR A 71 -12.06 27.15 -12.30
C THR A 71 -13.50 27.10 -12.76
N GLU A 72 -13.72 26.81 -14.03
CA GLU A 72 -15.04 26.73 -14.66
C GLU A 72 -15.16 25.38 -15.36
N VAL A 73 -16.12 24.55 -14.93
CA VAL A 73 -16.33 23.22 -15.50
C VAL A 73 -17.75 23.11 -16.04
N LYS A 74 -17.87 22.55 -17.24
CA LYS A 74 -19.12 22.22 -17.88
C LYS A 74 -19.22 20.72 -18.07
N VAL A 75 -20.43 20.17 -17.94
CA VAL A 75 -20.68 18.74 -18.05
C VAL A 75 -21.87 18.49 -18.94
N THR A 76 -21.74 17.51 -19.83
CA THR A 76 -22.84 17.03 -20.69
C THR A 76 -22.73 15.52 -20.88
N TYR A 77 -23.72 14.89 -21.47
CA TYR A 77 -23.72 13.45 -21.70
C TYR A 77 -24.50 13.07 -22.96
N ASN A 78 -24.28 11.85 -23.44
CA ASN A 78 -25.10 11.21 -24.48
C ASN A 78 -25.35 9.74 -24.12
N ASP A 79 -25.74 8.90 -25.07
CA ASP A 79 -26.03 7.48 -24.83
C ASP A 79 -24.79 6.63 -24.51
N ASN A 80 -23.58 7.12 -24.84
CA ASN A 80 -22.35 6.32 -24.77
C ASN A 80 -21.34 6.81 -23.74
N ALA A 81 -21.41 8.09 -23.35
CA ALA A 81 -20.39 8.72 -22.51
C ALA A 81 -20.90 9.95 -21.76
N ILE A 82 -20.19 10.30 -20.68
CA ILE A 82 -20.26 11.60 -20.03
C ILE A 82 -19.03 12.41 -20.45
N PHE A 83 -19.23 13.72 -20.67
CA PHE A 83 -18.20 14.64 -21.17
C PHE A 83 -17.99 15.79 -20.20
N PHE A 84 -16.75 16.21 -20.06
CA PHE A 84 -16.35 17.34 -19.22
C PHE A 84 -15.51 18.32 -20.05
N ALA A 85 -15.76 19.60 -19.85
CA ALA A 85 -14.92 20.68 -20.36
C ALA A 85 -14.55 21.59 -19.20
N ALA A 86 -13.28 21.85 -19.01
CA ALA A 86 -12.79 22.71 -17.93
C ALA A 86 -11.93 23.85 -18.49
N TYR A 87 -12.24 25.08 -18.10
CA TYR A 87 -11.38 26.23 -18.27
C TYR A 87 -10.71 26.57 -16.95
N LEU A 88 -9.42 26.45 -16.92
CA LEU A 88 -8.58 26.44 -15.71
C LEU A 88 -7.68 27.68 -15.74
N HIS A 89 -8.21 28.83 -15.28
CA HIS A 89 -7.47 30.09 -15.30
C HIS A 89 -6.22 30.03 -14.44
N ASP A 90 -5.11 30.52 -14.97
CA ASP A 90 -3.83 30.71 -14.29
C ASP A 90 -2.91 31.58 -15.17
N THR A 91 -1.79 32.00 -14.60
CA THR A 91 -0.69 32.59 -15.36
C THR A 91 0.09 31.45 -16.03
N PRO A 92 0.22 31.41 -17.38
CA PRO A 92 0.84 30.28 -18.08
C PRO A 92 2.24 29.91 -17.58
N GLU A 93 3.04 30.90 -17.18
CA GLU A 93 4.38 30.68 -16.63
C GLU A 93 4.37 30.08 -15.23
N ALA A 94 3.24 30.18 -14.51
CA ALA A 94 3.07 29.61 -13.16
C ALA A 94 2.60 28.15 -13.22
N ILE A 95 2.09 27.68 -14.36
CA ILE A 95 1.62 26.31 -14.53
C ILE A 95 2.82 25.35 -14.43
N ILE A 96 2.86 24.58 -13.35
CA ILE A 96 3.89 23.56 -13.17
C ILE A 96 3.50 22.32 -13.94
N LYS A 97 4.35 21.92 -14.88
CA LYS A 97 4.13 20.80 -15.77
C LYS A 97 5.37 19.92 -15.85
N GLN A 98 5.12 18.63 -15.96
CA GLN A 98 6.13 17.60 -16.19
C GLN A 98 5.48 16.48 -17.00
N PHE A 99 6.15 16.00 -18.04
CA PHE A 99 5.73 14.76 -18.70
C PHE A 99 5.99 13.59 -17.74
N SER A 100 4.98 12.78 -17.59
CA SER A 100 5.04 11.53 -16.81
C SER A 100 4.30 10.43 -17.56
N GLN A 101 4.56 9.19 -17.18
CA GLN A 101 3.76 8.06 -17.63
C GLN A 101 2.38 8.11 -16.99
N ARG A 102 1.45 7.34 -17.55
CA ARG A 102 0.11 7.14 -16.97
C ARG A 102 0.25 6.72 -15.49
N ASP A 103 -0.67 7.19 -14.67
CA ASP A 103 -0.78 6.94 -13.22
C ASP A 103 0.39 7.47 -12.37
N ASN A 104 1.31 8.19 -12.97
CA ASN A 104 2.38 8.88 -12.28
C ASN A 104 2.14 10.40 -12.27
N PHE A 105 1.84 10.95 -11.10
CA PHE A 105 1.55 12.38 -10.91
C PHE A 105 2.74 13.30 -11.16
N GLY A 106 3.95 12.81 -10.99
CA GLY A 106 5.16 13.63 -11.13
C GLY A 106 5.10 14.90 -10.30
N ILE A 107 5.68 15.98 -10.87
CA ILE A 107 5.61 17.33 -10.31
C ILE A 107 4.82 18.19 -11.28
N SER A 108 3.50 18.06 -11.27
CA SER A 108 2.59 18.78 -12.14
C SER A 108 1.40 19.32 -11.37
N ASP A 109 0.85 20.43 -11.85
CA ASP A 109 -0.52 20.80 -11.57
C ASP A 109 -1.46 19.74 -12.14
N PHE A 110 -2.67 19.63 -11.61
CA PHE A 110 -3.68 18.74 -12.19
C PHE A 110 -5.10 19.26 -12.02
N PHE A 111 -5.97 18.76 -12.88
CA PHE A 111 -7.40 18.79 -12.73
C PHE A 111 -7.91 17.36 -12.50
N GLY A 112 -8.74 17.16 -11.48
CA GLY A 112 -9.31 15.85 -11.12
C GLY A 112 -10.82 15.87 -11.21
N ILE A 113 -11.39 14.79 -11.75
CA ILE A 113 -12.81 14.50 -11.79
C ILE A 113 -13.06 13.27 -10.95
N VAL A 114 -13.92 13.38 -9.94
CA VAL A 114 -14.30 12.27 -9.07
C VAL A 114 -15.79 12.00 -9.26
N LEU A 115 -16.12 10.81 -9.71
CA LEU A 115 -17.47 10.34 -9.93
C LEU A 115 -17.82 9.23 -8.94
N ASN A 116 -19.01 9.33 -8.35
CA ASN A 116 -19.62 8.25 -7.58
C ASN A 116 -21.02 7.96 -8.15
N PRO A 117 -21.11 7.10 -9.17
CA PRO A 117 -22.39 6.87 -9.86
C PRO A 117 -23.49 6.25 -8.99
N ASN A 118 -23.12 5.59 -7.87
CA ASN A 118 -24.08 5.06 -6.91
C ASN A 118 -24.41 6.05 -5.77
N ASN A 119 -23.72 7.18 -5.68
CA ASN A 119 -23.83 8.18 -4.61
C ASN A 119 -23.76 7.57 -3.19
N ASP A 120 -22.88 6.57 -3.04
CA ASP A 120 -22.76 5.74 -1.82
C ASP A 120 -21.64 6.20 -0.88
N ALA A 121 -20.80 7.15 -1.31
CA ALA A 121 -19.62 7.66 -0.61
C ALA A 121 -18.56 6.57 -0.31
N GLN A 122 -18.51 5.50 -1.08
CA GLN A 122 -17.65 4.35 -0.85
C GLN A 122 -16.77 3.98 -2.05
N ASN A 123 -17.28 4.15 -3.26
CA ASN A 123 -16.60 3.70 -4.46
C ASN A 123 -16.53 4.86 -5.44
N ASP A 124 -15.51 5.67 -5.28
CA ASP A 124 -15.23 6.77 -6.18
C ASP A 124 -14.41 6.27 -7.37
N VAL A 125 -14.69 6.81 -8.54
CA VAL A 125 -13.89 6.64 -9.74
C VAL A 125 -13.26 7.98 -10.05
N GLU A 126 -11.96 8.02 -10.07
CA GLU A 126 -11.17 9.25 -10.16
C GLU A 126 -10.41 9.32 -11.47
N PHE A 127 -10.43 10.48 -12.12
CA PHE A 127 -9.75 10.75 -13.37
C PHE A 127 -8.93 12.02 -13.21
N PHE A 128 -7.63 11.95 -13.41
CA PHE A 128 -6.73 13.09 -13.29
C PHE A 128 -6.11 13.43 -14.63
N ILE A 129 -6.14 14.71 -14.96
CA ILE A 129 -5.61 15.27 -16.21
C ILE A 129 -4.53 16.29 -15.86
N PHE A 130 -3.42 16.22 -16.56
CA PHE A 130 -2.27 17.07 -16.34
C PHE A 130 -2.05 18.00 -17.53
N PRO A 131 -1.42 19.18 -17.34
CA PRO A 131 -1.23 20.16 -18.42
C PRO A 131 -0.44 19.63 -19.63
N THR A 132 0.35 18.57 -19.46
CA THR A 132 1.11 17.88 -20.52
C THR A 132 0.29 16.82 -21.25
N GLY A 133 -0.98 16.59 -20.88
CA GLY A 133 -1.89 15.62 -21.49
C GLY A 133 -1.72 14.19 -21.01
N HIS A 134 -0.81 13.89 -20.09
CA HIS A 134 -0.82 12.57 -19.47
C HIS A 134 -2.00 12.43 -18.50
N GLN A 135 -2.36 11.19 -18.21
CA GLN A 135 -3.55 10.81 -17.47
C GLN A 135 -3.19 9.96 -16.27
N ALA A 136 -4.03 10.03 -15.22
CA ALA A 136 -4.06 9.03 -14.17
C ALA A 136 -5.52 8.72 -13.83
N ASP A 137 -5.78 7.48 -13.41
CA ASP A 137 -7.09 7.08 -12.94
C ASP A 137 -6.99 6.11 -11.76
N ALA A 138 -7.99 6.16 -10.88
CA ALA A 138 -8.05 5.34 -9.69
C ALA A 138 -9.48 4.95 -9.32
N ILE A 139 -9.61 3.88 -8.59
CA ILE A 139 -10.79 3.62 -7.75
C ILE A 139 -10.40 3.96 -6.32
N ALA A 140 -11.23 4.77 -5.66
CA ALA A 140 -10.97 5.15 -4.27
C ALA A 140 -12.09 4.72 -3.34
N ASN A 141 -11.72 4.29 -2.14
CA ASN A 141 -12.66 4.04 -1.06
C ASN A 141 -12.05 4.42 0.30
N PRO A 142 -12.90 4.65 1.34
CA PRO A 142 -12.42 5.11 2.65
C PRO A 142 -11.50 4.14 3.39
N THR A 143 -11.44 2.86 2.98
CA THR A 143 -10.70 1.79 3.67
C THR A 143 -9.27 1.68 3.15
N ILE A 144 -9.09 1.66 1.82
CA ILE A 144 -7.78 1.45 1.19
C ILE A 144 -7.21 2.74 0.58
N GLY A 145 -8.03 3.80 0.44
CA GLY A 145 -7.63 5.01 -0.28
C GLY A 145 -7.76 4.87 -1.78
N GLU A 146 -6.89 5.53 -2.52
CA GLU A 146 -6.81 5.52 -3.97
C GLU A 146 -6.02 4.31 -4.47
N ASP A 147 -6.61 3.53 -5.38
CA ASP A 147 -6.00 2.38 -6.06
C ASP A 147 -5.72 2.74 -7.52
N PHE A 148 -4.49 3.16 -7.81
CA PHE A 148 -3.99 3.49 -9.16
C PHE A 148 -3.59 2.25 -9.98
N GLY A 149 -3.72 1.04 -9.44
CA GLY A 149 -3.58 -0.20 -10.21
C GLY A 149 -4.76 -0.43 -11.16
N TRP A 150 -5.91 0.22 -10.88
CA TRP A 150 -7.05 0.17 -11.78
C TRP A 150 -6.83 1.05 -13.02
N ASN A 151 -7.07 0.48 -14.20
CA ASN A 151 -6.88 1.17 -15.47
C ASN A 151 -8.19 1.25 -16.27
N ALA A 152 -8.53 2.46 -16.67
CA ALA A 152 -9.69 2.79 -17.50
C ALA A 152 -9.31 3.19 -18.93
N VAL A 153 -10.20 2.96 -19.87
CA VAL A 153 -10.05 3.46 -21.24
C VAL A 153 -10.94 4.69 -21.41
N TRP A 154 -10.32 5.88 -21.46
CA TRP A 154 -10.99 7.18 -21.63
C TRP A 154 -10.12 8.15 -22.42
N GLU A 155 -10.73 9.23 -22.92
CA GLU A 155 -10.08 10.19 -23.79
C GLU A 155 -10.00 11.56 -23.12
N SER A 156 -8.88 12.26 -23.28
CA SER A 156 -8.75 13.67 -22.89
C SER A 156 -7.85 14.44 -23.83
N ALA A 157 -8.08 15.73 -23.91
CA ALA A 157 -7.21 16.68 -24.58
C ALA A 157 -6.93 17.87 -23.67
N THR A 158 -5.74 18.46 -23.80
CA THR A 158 -5.31 19.63 -23.02
C THR A 158 -4.63 20.64 -23.90
N GLN A 159 -4.84 21.93 -23.63
CA GLN A 159 -4.15 23.02 -24.29
C GLN A 159 -3.84 24.14 -23.29
N ILE A 160 -2.59 24.60 -23.25
CA ILE A 160 -2.21 25.79 -22.49
C ILE A 160 -2.54 27.01 -23.38
N VAL A 161 -3.26 27.97 -22.81
CA VAL A 161 -3.70 29.21 -23.45
C VAL A 161 -3.12 30.43 -22.72
N ASP A 162 -3.38 31.66 -23.22
CA ASP A 162 -2.73 32.87 -22.70
C ASP A 162 -3.05 33.20 -21.23
N ASP A 163 -4.16 32.70 -20.71
CA ASP A 163 -4.63 32.97 -19.35
C ASP A 163 -4.99 31.70 -18.54
N GLY A 164 -4.36 30.55 -18.89
CA GLY A 164 -4.58 29.31 -18.20
C GLY A 164 -4.38 28.07 -19.06
N TRP A 165 -5.22 27.08 -18.87
CA TRP A 165 -5.25 25.87 -19.69
C TRP A 165 -6.66 25.27 -19.76
N ILE A 166 -6.92 24.58 -20.86
CA ILE A 166 -8.21 23.98 -21.18
C ILE A 166 -8.07 22.46 -21.10
N VAL A 167 -9.12 21.80 -20.65
CA VAL A 167 -9.25 20.35 -20.61
C VAL A 167 -10.58 19.95 -21.22
N GLU A 168 -10.57 18.97 -22.10
CA GLU A 168 -11.76 18.22 -22.49
C GLU A 168 -11.58 16.73 -22.20
N VAL A 169 -12.63 16.08 -21.72
CA VAL A 169 -12.63 14.68 -21.30
C VAL A 169 -13.88 13.99 -21.78
N LYS A 170 -13.72 12.76 -22.29
CA LYS A 170 -14.78 11.80 -22.57
C LYS A 170 -14.58 10.55 -21.74
N ILE A 171 -15.54 10.24 -20.88
CA ILE A 171 -15.55 9.02 -20.08
C ILE A 171 -16.66 8.09 -20.61
N PRO A 172 -16.32 7.01 -21.32
CA PRO A 172 -17.29 6.04 -21.80
C PRO A 172 -18.01 5.33 -20.64
N TYR A 173 -19.28 5.02 -20.80
CA TYR A 173 -20.06 4.30 -19.79
C TYR A 173 -19.55 2.88 -19.52
N SER A 174 -18.79 2.28 -20.44
CA SER A 174 -18.11 1.00 -20.23
C SER A 174 -17.07 1.04 -19.10
N THR A 175 -16.57 2.23 -18.79
CA THR A 175 -15.60 2.48 -17.70
C THR A 175 -16.28 2.59 -16.32
N LEU A 176 -17.56 2.99 -16.30
CA LEU A 176 -18.29 3.29 -15.08
C LEU A 176 -19.21 2.13 -14.65
N ARG A 177 -19.47 2.06 -13.34
CA ARG A 177 -20.43 1.12 -12.76
C ARG A 177 -21.62 1.92 -12.23
N PHE A 178 -22.74 1.87 -12.89
CA PHE A 178 -23.97 2.56 -12.49
C PHE A 178 -25.20 1.69 -12.71
N SER A 179 -26.30 2.05 -12.06
CA SER A 179 -27.55 1.30 -12.10
C SER A 179 -28.37 1.56 -13.36
N ASN A 180 -29.23 0.62 -13.71
CA ASN A 180 -30.18 0.76 -14.83
C ASN A 180 -31.45 1.52 -14.40
N GLU A 181 -31.33 2.61 -13.65
CA GLU A 181 -32.43 3.49 -13.31
C GLU A 181 -32.64 4.52 -14.43
N LYS A 182 -33.91 4.84 -14.73
CA LYS A 182 -34.23 5.79 -15.82
C LYS A 182 -33.74 7.20 -15.54
N VAL A 183 -33.74 7.61 -14.29
CA VAL A 183 -33.25 8.91 -13.84
C VAL A 183 -32.17 8.65 -12.81
N GLN A 184 -31.01 9.24 -13.00
CA GLN A 184 -29.84 8.99 -12.18
C GLN A 184 -29.38 10.26 -11.48
N THR A 185 -28.89 10.10 -10.25
CA THR A 185 -28.20 11.14 -9.49
C THR A 185 -26.86 10.58 -9.05
N TRP A 186 -25.78 11.15 -9.56
CA TRP A 186 -24.41 10.72 -9.26
C TRP A 186 -23.73 11.68 -8.31
N GLY A 187 -22.88 11.18 -7.43
CA GLY A 187 -21.93 11.99 -6.68
C GLY A 187 -20.87 12.57 -7.62
N LEU A 188 -20.53 13.83 -7.43
CA LEU A 188 -19.51 14.53 -8.22
C LEU A 188 -18.61 15.38 -7.33
N GLN A 189 -17.31 15.29 -7.57
CA GLN A 189 -16.35 16.25 -7.05
C GLN A 189 -15.34 16.61 -8.13
N PHE A 190 -14.87 17.85 -8.12
CA PHE A 190 -13.73 18.30 -8.91
C PHE A 190 -12.61 18.72 -7.97
N HIS A 191 -11.38 18.40 -8.35
CA HIS A 191 -10.16 18.81 -7.69
C HIS A 191 -9.29 19.64 -8.63
N ARG A 192 -8.74 20.74 -8.15
CA ARG A 192 -7.71 21.49 -8.85
C ARG A 192 -6.50 21.70 -7.95
N ARG A 193 -5.33 21.30 -8.43
CA ARG A 193 -4.06 21.40 -7.72
C ARG A 193 -3.16 22.44 -8.34
N PHE A 194 -2.64 23.34 -7.52
CA PHE A 194 -1.56 24.27 -7.84
C PHE A 194 -0.32 23.86 -7.06
N ARG A 195 0.72 23.52 -7.78
CA ARG A 195 2.00 23.10 -7.15
C ARG A 195 2.81 24.31 -6.68
N THR A 196 2.67 25.46 -7.31
CA THR A 196 3.40 26.70 -6.98
C THR A 196 3.32 27.07 -5.51
N ASP A 197 2.15 26.98 -4.91
CA ASP A 197 1.88 27.28 -3.49
C ASP A 197 1.34 26.08 -2.69
N ASN A 198 1.29 24.94 -3.32
CA ASN A 198 0.81 23.70 -2.74
C ASN A 198 -0.69 23.72 -2.40
N SER A 199 -1.46 24.63 -3.02
CA SER A 199 -2.91 24.72 -2.79
C SER A 199 -3.70 23.70 -3.61
N GLN A 200 -4.83 23.29 -3.09
CA GLN A 200 -5.80 22.43 -3.78
C GLN A 200 -7.20 22.90 -3.46
N TYR A 201 -8.00 23.02 -4.51
CA TYR A 201 -9.40 23.46 -4.45
C TYR A 201 -10.32 22.33 -4.83
N THR A 202 -11.52 22.34 -4.29
CA THR A 202 -12.61 21.40 -4.61
C THR A 202 -13.88 22.15 -4.96
N TRP A 203 -14.71 21.56 -5.83
CA TRP A 203 -15.97 22.16 -6.21
C TRP A 203 -16.95 22.21 -5.02
N ASN A 204 -17.27 21.07 -4.44
CA ASN A 204 -18.05 21.04 -3.21
C ASN A 204 -17.10 21.11 -1.99
N PRO A 205 -17.38 21.95 -0.98
CA PRO A 205 -16.51 22.10 0.18
C PRO A 205 -16.36 20.80 0.96
N ILE A 206 -15.15 20.50 1.41
CA ILE A 206 -14.80 19.31 2.19
C ILE A 206 -14.38 19.71 3.61
N ASP A 207 -14.97 19.10 4.62
CA ASP A 207 -14.51 19.23 6.00
C ASP A 207 -13.37 18.25 6.28
N VAL A 208 -12.14 18.70 6.06
CA VAL A 208 -10.90 17.91 6.26
C VAL A 208 -10.74 17.41 7.70
N THR A 209 -11.49 17.94 8.64
CA THR A 209 -11.40 17.53 10.05
C THR A 209 -12.13 16.22 10.31
N LYS A 210 -13.05 15.80 9.43
CA LYS A 210 -13.93 14.64 9.63
C LYS A 210 -13.52 13.37 8.89
N GLY A 211 -12.57 13.45 7.98
CA GLY A 211 -12.21 12.30 7.13
C GLY A 211 -13.35 11.84 6.20
N ASN A 212 -13.16 10.77 5.46
CA ASN A 212 -14.07 10.25 4.43
C ASN A 212 -14.57 11.34 3.45
N ILE A 213 -13.73 11.65 2.47
CA ILE A 213 -13.95 12.70 1.45
C ILE A 213 -15.22 12.41 0.62
N GLY A 214 -15.53 11.15 0.34
CA GLY A 214 -16.71 10.74 -0.43
C GLY A 214 -18.05 11.24 0.14
N LEU A 215 -18.13 11.53 1.45
CA LEU A 215 -19.34 12.12 2.06
C LEU A 215 -19.63 13.54 1.59
N TYR A 216 -18.62 14.22 1.02
CA TYR A 216 -18.67 15.63 0.62
C TYR A 216 -18.80 15.83 -0.89
N HIS A 217 -19.17 14.81 -1.65
CA HIS A 217 -19.49 15.01 -3.06
C HIS A 217 -20.73 15.89 -3.21
N GLY A 218 -20.67 16.79 -4.19
CA GLY A 218 -21.87 17.41 -4.77
C GLY A 218 -22.62 16.38 -5.62
N GLU A 219 -23.65 16.81 -6.34
CA GLU A 219 -24.52 15.90 -7.10
C GLU A 219 -24.67 16.34 -8.55
N ILE A 220 -24.66 15.38 -9.47
CA ILE A 220 -25.10 15.55 -10.85
C ILE A 220 -26.53 15.06 -10.96
N ASN A 221 -27.41 15.89 -11.51
CA ASN A 221 -28.78 15.59 -11.82
C ASN A 221 -29.04 15.76 -13.33
N GLY A 222 -30.14 15.18 -13.83
CA GLY A 222 -30.54 15.31 -15.22
C GLY A 222 -29.96 14.23 -16.15
N ILE A 223 -29.29 13.22 -15.62
CA ILE A 223 -28.91 12.05 -16.41
C ILE A 223 -30.12 11.14 -16.54
N GLU A 224 -30.59 10.94 -17.77
CA GLU A 224 -31.80 10.17 -18.03
C GLU A 224 -31.60 9.19 -19.18
N ASN A 225 -32.25 8.02 -19.06
CA ASN A 225 -32.36 7.00 -20.10
C ASN A 225 -30.99 6.61 -20.70
N ILE A 226 -30.01 6.36 -19.83
CA ILE A 226 -28.74 5.74 -20.19
C ILE A 226 -28.77 4.28 -19.74
N GLU A 227 -28.15 3.39 -20.52
CA GLU A 227 -28.08 1.96 -20.21
C GLU A 227 -26.64 1.54 -19.90
N PRO A 228 -26.39 0.76 -18.84
CA PRO A 228 -25.07 0.20 -18.59
C PRO A 228 -24.68 -0.73 -19.74
N PRO A 229 -23.55 -0.46 -20.44
CA PRO A 229 -23.13 -1.35 -21.53
C PRO A 229 -22.60 -2.68 -21.00
N THR A 230 -22.58 -3.71 -21.86
CA THR A 230 -21.87 -4.94 -21.57
C THR A 230 -20.38 -4.64 -21.42
N ARG A 231 -19.82 -4.96 -20.29
CA ARG A 231 -18.40 -4.74 -19.99
C ARG A 231 -17.64 -6.07 -20.13
N LEU A 232 -17.06 -6.30 -21.28
CA LEU A 232 -16.20 -7.46 -21.56
C LEU A 232 -14.94 -6.98 -22.26
N SER A 233 -13.82 -7.20 -21.63
CA SER A 233 -12.51 -6.83 -22.16
C SER A 233 -11.57 -8.02 -22.12
N PHE A 234 -10.79 -8.15 -23.18
CA PHE A 234 -9.73 -9.13 -23.31
C PHE A 234 -8.39 -8.40 -23.46
N TYR A 235 -7.41 -8.78 -22.66
CA TYR A 235 -6.06 -8.23 -22.68
C TYR A 235 -5.08 -9.36 -23.00
N PRO A 236 -4.93 -9.74 -24.30
CA PRO A 236 -3.93 -10.71 -24.68
C PRO A 236 -2.52 -10.12 -24.50
N PHE A 237 -1.60 -10.91 -24.01
CA PHE A 237 -0.20 -10.54 -23.92
C PHE A 237 0.71 -11.63 -24.45
N ALA A 238 1.88 -11.23 -24.90
CA ALA A 238 2.98 -12.11 -25.22
C ALA A 238 4.26 -11.47 -24.70
N SER A 239 5.11 -12.27 -24.08
CA SER A 239 6.41 -11.85 -23.58
C SER A 239 7.50 -12.81 -23.98
N THR A 240 8.71 -12.33 -23.98
CA THR A 240 9.92 -13.15 -24.07
C THR A 240 10.93 -12.64 -23.05
N THR A 241 11.46 -13.57 -22.26
CA THR A 241 12.50 -13.29 -21.29
C THR A 241 13.76 -14.03 -21.73
N TYR A 242 14.87 -13.33 -21.77
CA TYR A 242 16.17 -13.89 -22.06
C TYR A 242 17.07 -13.76 -20.83
N ASN A 243 17.51 -14.90 -20.31
CA ASN A 243 18.56 -14.99 -19.30
C ASN A 243 19.82 -15.54 -19.94
N SER A 244 21.00 -14.94 -19.68
CA SER A 244 22.28 -15.36 -20.30
C SER A 244 22.69 -16.79 -19.92
N SER A 245 22.16 -17.33 -18.83
CA SER A 245 22.45 -18.69 -18.32
C SER A 245 21.42 -19.73 -18.72
N GLU A 246 20.30 -19.33 -19.34
CA GLU A 246 19.17 -20.21 -19.65
C GLU A 246 18.70 -20.06 -21.09
N SER A 247 17.87 -20.99 -21.57
CA SER A 247 17.18 -20.83 -22.86
C SER A 247 16.12 -19.73 -22.75
N PRO A 248 15.83 -18.98 -23.85
CA PRO A 248 14.77 -17.99 -23.85
C PRO A 248 13.45 -18.58 -23.41
N ASP A 249 12.77 -17.91 -22.47
CA ASP A 249 11.42 -18.23 -22.04
C ASP A 249 10.41 -17.40 -22.84
N TYR A 250 9.30 -18.03 -23.23
CA TYR A 250 8.21 -17.41 -23.98
C TYR A 250 6.91 -17.63 -23.23
N ALA A 251 6.20 -16.56 -22.92
CA ALA A 251 4.88 -16.65 -22.33
C ALA A 251 3.83 -16.01 -23.24
N ILE A 252 2.69 -16.68 -23.37
CA ILE A 252 1.49 -16.16 -24.03
C ILE A 252 0.34 -16.40 -23.08
N GLY A 253 -0.36 -15.33 -22.71
CA GLY A 253 -1.49 -15.39 -21.80
C GLY A 253 -2.57 -14.39 -22.16
N MET A 254 -3.60 -14.34 -21.32
CA MET A 254 -4.71 -13.44 -21.52
C MET A 254 -5.39 -13.10 -20.20
N ASP A 255 -5.60 -11.81 -19.96
CA ASP A 255 -6.50 -11.35 -18.91
C ASP A 255 -7.88 -11.08 -19.49
N VAL A 256 -8.90 -11.42 -18.71
CA VAL A 256 -10.32 -11.25 -19.07
C VAL A 256 -10.99 -10.48 -17.95
N LYS A 257 -11.62 -9.36 -18.30
CA LYS A 257 -12.48 -8.60 -17.37
C LYS A 257 -13.91 -8.64 -17.87
N TYR A 258 -14.82 -9.15 -17.05
CA TYR A 258 -16.23 -9.27 -17.38
C TYR A 258 -17.13 -8.70 -16.29
N GLY A 259 -17.94 -7.71 -16.65
CA GLY A 259 -19.01 -7.21 -15.79
C GLY A 259 -20.17 -8.18 -15.75
N ILE A 260 -20.22 -9.04 -14.72
CA ILE A 260 -21.29 -10.02 -14.52
C ILE A 260 -22.65 -9.32 -14.36
N SER A 261 -22.64 -8.19 -13.67
CA SER A 261 -23.79 -7.31 -13.47
C SER A 261 -23.35 -5.87 -13.32
N GLU A 262 -24.27 -4.96 -13.11
CA GLU A 262 -23.95 -3.54 -12.87
C GLU A 262 -22.88 -3.34 -11.80
N ASN A 263 -22.87 -4.17 -10.76
CA ASN A 263 -22.06 -4.00 -9.55
C ASN A 263 -20.99 -5.08 -9.34
N PHE A 264 -20.97 -6.15 -10.13
CA PHE A 264 -20.04 -7.27 -9.98
C PHE A 264 -19.17 -7.43 -11.21
N THR A 265 -17.89 -7.62 -10.98
CA THR A 265 -16.88 -7.88 -12.03
C THR A 265 -16.19 -9.20 -11.76
N LEU A 266 -15.96 -9.95 -12.81
CA LEU A 266 -15.04 -11.08 -12.86
C LEU A 266 -13.77 -10.61 -13.53
N ASP A 267 -12.63 -10.82 -12.88
CA ASP A 267 -11.29 -10.69 -13.44
C ASP A 267 -10.66 -12.08 -13.44
N ALA A 268 -10.14 -12.51 -14.57
CA ALA A 268 -9.48 -13.80 -14.72
C ALA A 268 -8.16 -13.63 -15.46
N THR A 269 -7.13 -14.33 -15.01
CA THR A 269 -5.84 -14.41 -15.71
C THR A 269 -5.52 -15.87 -16.04
N LEU A 270 -5.14 -16.11 -17.27
CA LEU A 270 -4.76 -17.42 -17.80
C LEU A 270 -3.29 -17.40 -18.18
N ILE A 271 -2.51 -18.31 -17.58
CA ILE A 271 -1.05 -18.41 -17.77
C ILE A 271 -0.42 -17.04 -17.52
N PRO A 272 -0.54 -16.52 -16.28
CA PRO A 272 -0.07 -15.17 -15.98
C PRO A 272 1.43 -15.05 -16.16
N ASP A 273 1.84 -14.00 -16.86
CA ASP A 273 3.23 -13.58 -16.96
C ASP A 273 3.47 -12.36 -16.08
N PHE A 274 4.43 -12.46 -15.18
CA PHE A 274 4.82 -11.40 -14.26
C PHE A 274 6.23 -10.87 -14.54
N SER A 275 6.78 -11.13 -15.71
CA SER A 275 8.11 -10.67 -16.13
C SER A 275 8.28 -9.15 -16.15
N GLN A 276 7.17 -8.41 -16.19
CA GLN A 276 7.17 -6.93 -16.11
C GLN A 276 7.28 -6.38 -14.68
N ALA A 277 7.14 -7.22 -13.65
CA ALA A 277 7.34 -6.80 -12.28
C ALA A 277 8.82 -6.44 -12.05
N GLY A 278 9.06 -5.28 -11.44
CA GLY A 278 10.42 -4.87 -11.07
C GLY A 278 11.06 -5.81 -10.04
N PHE A 279 12.36 -5.65 -9.83
CA PHE A 279 13.08 -6.41 -8.80
C PHE A 279 12.60 -6.07 -7.40
N ASP A 280 12.65 -7.06 -6.52
CA ASP A 280 12.51 -6.85 -5.09
C ASP A 280 13.82 -6.29 -4.52
N ASP A 281 13.72 -5.32 -3.61
CA ASP A 281 14.86 -4.70 -2.93
C ASP A 281 15.41 -5.64 -1.83
N VAL A 282 16.15 -6.66 -2.27
CA VAL A 282 16.75 -7.65 -1.37
C VAL A 282 17.78 -6.96 -0.46
N GLN A 283 17.76 -7.35 0.83
CA GLN A 283 18.66 -6.85 1.87
C GLN A 283 19.19 -8.03 2.69
N LEU A 284 20.35 -7.84 3.33
CA LEU A 284 20.86 -8.81 4.29
C LEU A 284 19.88 -8.96 5.46
N ASN A 285 19.44 -10.16 5.70
CA ASN A 285 18.51 -10.47 6.78
C ASN A 285 19.16 -11.41 7.83
N LEU A 286 19.51 -10.86 8.96
CA LEU A 286 20.07 -11.59 10.10
C LEU A 286 19.02 -11.94 11.16
N GLY A 287 17.78 -11.44 10.97
CA GLY A 287 16.67 -11.66 11.88
C GLY A 287 15.99 -13.03 11.70
N PRO A 288 15.12 -13.42 12.63
CA PRO A 288 14.39 -14.70 12.58
C PRO A 288 13.17 -14.67 11.67
N PHE A 289 12.85 -13.52 11.04
CA PHE A 289 11.64 -13.33 10.25
C PHE A 289 11.96 -13.18 8.77
N GLU A 290 11.07 -13.66 7.92
CA GLU A 290 11.15 -13.46 6.47
C GLU A 290 11.07 -11.97 6.09
N GLN A 291 11.61 -11.61 4.92
CA GLN A 291 11.42 -10.27 4.33
C GLN A 291 10.04 -10.19 3.68
N GLN A 292 9.39 -9.04 3.84
CA GLN A 292 8.11 -8.75 3.20
C GLN A 292 8.33 -7.80 2.01
N PHE A 293 7.83 -8.20 0.83
CA PHE A 293 7.90 -7.41 -0.39
C PHE A 293 6.52 -6.90 -0.81
N SER A 294 6.49 -5.72 -1.41
CA SER A 294 5.28 -5.16 -1.98
C SER A 294 4.80 -5.97 -3.19
N GLU A 295 3.47 -6.05 -3.38
CA GLU A 295 2.91 -6.67 -4.58
C GLU A 295 3.09 -5.73 -5.78
N GLN A 296 3.61 -6.25 -6.88
CA GLN A 296 3.82 -5.52 -8.13
C GLN A 296 3.06 -6.13 -9.32
N ARG A 297 2.50 -7.33 -9.15
CA ARG A 297 1.74 -8.04 -10.18
C ARG A 297 0.35 -7.43 -10.29
N GLN A 298 0.02 -6.84 -11.44
CA GLN A 298 -1.21 -6.06 -11.65
C GLN A 298 -2.49 -6.80 -11.25
N PHE A 299 -2.61 -8.08 -11.55
CA PHE A 299 -3.77 -8.88 -11.16
C PHE A 299 -4.05 -8.85 -9.65
N PHE A 300 -3.00 -8.77 -8.82
CA PHE A 300 -3.10 -8.78 -7.35
C PHE A 300 -3.13 -7.39 -6.72
N THR A 301 -2.94 -6.32 -7.49
CA THR A 301 -3.05 -4.94 -6.98
C THR A 301 -4.42 -4.34 -7.24
N GLU A 302 -5.11 -4.74 -8.31
CA GLU A 302 -6.36 -4.17 -8.74
C GLU A 302 -7.57 -4.85 -8.07
N GLY A 303 -8.54 -4.06 -7.57
CA GLY A 303 -9.83 -4.53 -7.07
C GLY A 303 -9.73 -5.47 -5.86
N VAL A 304 -8.79 -5.22 -4.95
CA VAL A 304 -8.49 -6.08 -3.80
C VAL A 304 -9.11 -5.59 -2.48
N ASP A 305 -9.92 -4.55 -2.49
CA ASP A 305 -10.52 -3.92 -1.31
C ASP A 305 -11.26 -4.89 -0.39
N LEU A 306 -11.99 -5.85 -0.95
CA LEU A 306 -12.66 -6.89 -0.16
C LEU A 306 -11.67 -7.94 0.36
N PHE A 307 -10.67 -8.32 -0.43
CA PHE A 307 -9.73 -9.39 -0.10
C PHE A 307 -8.67 -8.97 0.93
N SER A 308 -8.37 -7.68 1.04
CA SER A 308 -7.42 -7.13 2.04
C SER A 308 -7.99 -7.06 3.46
N LYS A 309 -9.30 -7.27 3.63
CA LYS A 309 -9.96 -7.20 4.94
C LYS A 309 -9.35 -8.18 5.94
N GLY A 310 -9.13 -7.69 7.16
CA GLY A 310 -8.61 -8.50 8.25
C GLY A 310 -7.13 -8.88 8.14
N ASN A 311 -6.40 -8.42 7.11
CA ASN A 311 -4.99 -8.74 6.86
C ASN A 311 -4.73 -10.26 6.84
N LEU A 312 -5.60 -11.03 6.15
CA LEU A 312 -5.47 -12.47 5.99
C LEU A 312 -4.92 -12.87 4.63
N PHE A 313 -4.66 -11.91 3.74
CA PHE A 313 -4.18 -12.13 2.40
C PHE A 313 -2.89 -11.35 2.13
N TYR A 314 -1.86 -12.07 1.81
CA TYR A 314 -0.58 -11.58 1.28
C TYR A 314 -0.34 -12.30 -0.05
N SER A 315 -0.63 -11.63 -1.14
CA SER A 315 -0.67 -12.21 -2.49
C SER A 315 0.66 -12.84 -2.95
N ARG A 316 1.78 -12.38 -2.42
CA ARG A 316 3.12 -12.95 -2.69
C ARG A 316 3.29 -14.39 -2.22
N ARG A 317 2.38 -14.93 -1.41
CA ARG A 317 2.34 -16.37 -1.07
C ARG A 317 2.01 -17.23 -2.29
N ILE A 318 1.21 -16.70 -3.22
CA ILE A 318 0.82 -17.43 -4.43
C ILE A 318 1.92 -17.31 -5.47
N GLY A 319 2.55 -18.44 -5.82
CA GLY A 319 3.67 -18.49 -6.75
C GLY A 319 5.02 -18.10 -6.12
N SER A 320 5.14 -18.15 -4.79
CA SER A 320 6.42 -18.02 -4.07
C SER A 320 7.33 -19.22 -4.30
N ALA A 321 8.53 -19.20 -3.70
CA ALA A 321 9.40 -20.36 -3.66
C ALA A 321 8.68 -21.58 -3.02
N PRO A 322 8.97 -22.81 -3.46
CA PRO A 322 8.43 -24.02 -2.83
C PRO A 322 8.74 -24.08 -1.35
N VAL A 323 7.83 -24.64 -0.55
CA VAL A 323 7.98 -24.77 0.91
C VAL A 323 8.33 -26.19 1.37
N GLY A 324 8.37 -27.16 0.45
CA GLY A 324 8.67 -28.56 0.76
C GLY A 324 10.16 -28.75 1.07
N GLU A 325 10.46 -29.37 2.22
CA GLU A 325 11.79 -29.80 2.56
C GLU A 325 12.09 -31.17 1.94
N VAL A 326 13.29 -31.33 1.37
CA VAL A 326 13.77 -32.57 0.82
C VAL A 326 14.98 -33.02 1.63
N ALA A 327 14.91 -34.22 2.16
CA ALA A 327 16.06 -34.83 2.80
C ALA A 327 17.06 -35.32 1.71
N LEU A 328 18.25 -34.76 1.71
CA LEU A 328 19.37 -35.22 0.92
C LEU A 328 20.20 -36.23 1.73
N SER A 329 20.74 -37.25 1.07
CA SER A 329 21.81 -38.08 1.64
C SER A 329 23.17 -37.38 1.50
N ASP A 330 24.19 -37.83 2.21
CA ASP A 330 25.54 -37.24 2.19
C ASP A 330 26.18 -37.16 0.80
N ASP A 331 25.71 -37.99 -0.14
CA ASP A 331 26.21 -38.10 -1.48
C ASP A 331 25.32 -37.36 -2.52
N GLU A 332 24.25 -36.69 -2.08
CA GLU A 332 23.29 -36.01 -2.95
C GLU A 332 23.40 -34.48 -2.87
N ASP A 333 23.30 -33.84 -4.03
CA ASP A 333 23.16 -32.39 -4.17
C ASP A 333 21.96 -32.04 -5.05
N PHE A 334 21.39 -30.85 -4.87
CA PHE A 334 20.42 -30.32 -5.80
C PHE A 334 21.09 -30.02 -7.14
N LEU A 335 20.62 -30.67 -8.22
CA LEU A 335 20.94 -30.30 -9.58
C LEU A 335 20.15 -29.07 -10.01
N ASP A 336 18.88 -28.99 -9.61
CA ASP A 336 17.98 -27.87 -9.84
C ASP A 336 16.97 -27.81 -8.70
N TYR A 337 16.82 -26.62 -8.09
CA TYR A 337 15.78 -26.33 -7.12
C TYR A 337 15.00 -25.09 -7.55
N PRO A 338 13.70 -25.21 -7.88
CA PRO A 338 12.91 -24.12 -8.40
C PRO A 338 12.79 -22.93 -7.44
N GLU A 339 13.06 -21.73 -7.91
CA GLU A 339 12.95 -20.50 -7.13
C GLU A 339 11.49 -20.02 -6.96
N LYS A 340 10.58 -20.49 -7.80
CA LYS A 340 9.17 -20.12 -7.82
C LYS A 340 8.29 -21.29 -8.23
N VAL A 341 7.01 -21.22 -7.81
CA VAL A 341 5.95 -22.13 -8.25
C VAL A 341 5.10 -21.43 -9.30
N ASN A 342 4.93 -22.04 -10.47
CA ASN A 342 4.14 -21.44 -11.53
C ASN A 342 2.63 -21.45 -11.21
N MET A 343 1.96 -20.35 -11.52
CA MET A 343 0.52 -20.25 -11.39
C MET A 343 -0.16 -20.63 -12.71
N LEU A 344 -1.11 -21.55 -12.64
CA LEU A 344 -1.87 -22.01 -13.81
C LEU A 344 -2.97 -21.02 -14.19
N ASN A 345 -3.69 -20.52 -13.20
CA ASN A 345 -4.72 -19.51 -13.37
C ASN A 345 -5.02 -18.81 -12.05
N ALA A 346 -5.63 -17.62 -12.15
CA ALA A 346 -6.31 -16.99 -11.04
C ALA A 346 -7.58 -16.28 -11.51
N ILE A 347 -8.60 -16.30 -10.65
CA ILE A 347 -9.90 -15.72 -10.91
C ILE A 347 -10.36 -14.99 -9.66
N LYS A 348 -10.88 -13.77 -9.82
CA LYS A 348 -11.56 -13.04 -8.75
C LYS A 348 -12.88 -12.49 -9.24
N VAL A 349 -13.88 -12.61 -8.40
CA VAL A 349 -15.20 -11.99 -8.56
C VAL A 349 -15.41 -11.07 -7.39
N SER A 350 -15.63 -9.80 -7.64
CA SER A 350 -15.88 -8.83 -6.57
C SER A 350 -16.93 -7.81 -6.97
N GLY A 351 -17.64 -7.30 -5.98
CA GLY A 351 -18.61 -6.24 -6.19
C GLY A 351 -19.43 -5.94 -4.93
N ARG A 352 -20.19 -4.86 -5.00
CA ARG A 352 -21.02 -4.40 -3.89
C ARG A 352 -22.37 -3.93 -4.40
N THR A 353 -23.46 -4.47 -3.84
CA THR A 353 -24.82 -4.05 -4.17
C THR A 353 -25.11 -2.64 -3.64
N LYS A 354 -26.10 -1.94 -4.19
CA LYS A 354 -26.61 -0.65 -3.69
C LYS A 354 -27.01 -0.66 -2.21
N LYS A 355 -27.39 -1.84 -1.67
CA LYS A 355 -27.73 -2.00 -0.25
C LYS A 355 -26.52 -2.25 0.64
N GLY A 356 -25.30 -2.10 0.10
CA GLY A 356 -24.05 -2.23 0.82
C GLY A 356 -23.56 -3.65 1.03
N LEU A 357 -24.18 -4.68 0.43
CA LEU A 357 -23.67 -6.05 0.48
C LEU A 357 -22.54 -6.23 -0.53
N GLY A 358 -21.32 -6.39 -0.04
CA GLY A 358 -20.13 -6.73 -0.79
C GLY A 358 -19.88 -8.25 -0.78
N ILE A 359 -19.52 -8.81 -1.91
CA ILE A 359 -19.12 -10.21 -2.05
C ILE A 359 -17.82 -10.25 -2.83
N GLY A 360 -16.83 -10.96 -2.28
CA GLY A 360 -15.56 -11.25 -2.93
C GLY A 360 -15.31 -12.75 -2.95
N VAL A 361 -14.99 -13.28 -4.11
CA VAL A 361 -14.54 -14.66 -4.31
C VAL A 361 -13.25 -14.63 -5.11
N PHE A 362 -12.23 -15.25 -4.57
CA PHE A 362 -10.93 -15.39 -5.23
C PHE A 362 -10.55 -16.87 -5.27
N ASN A 363 -9.99 -17.31 -6.39
CA ASN A 363 -9.39 -18.61 -6.55
C ASN A 363 -8.10 -18.50 -7.37
N ALA A 364 -7.06 -19.22 -6.96
CA ALA A 364 -5.85 -19.41 -7.75
C ALA A 364 -5.38 -20.86 -7.63
N ILE A 365 -4.75 -21.36 -8.67
CA ILE A 365 -4.20 -22.72 -8.72
C ILE A 365 -2.74 -22.61 -9.16
N THR A 366 -1.85 -23.25 -8.38
CA THR A 366 -0.43 -23.41 -8.72
C THR A 366 -0.12 -24.84 -9.11
N GLU A 367 0.87 -25.02 -9.97
CA GLU A 367 1.24 -26.34 -10.45
C GLU A 367 2.03 -27.14 -9.42
N LYS A 368 2.13 -28.44 -9.67
CA LYS A 368 3.02 -29.33 -8.94
C LYS A 368 4.44 -29.08 -9.36
N THR A 369 5.31 -28.70 -8.45
CA THR A 369 6.71 -28.34 -8.69
C THR A 369 7.65 -29.38 -8.09
N LYS A 370 8.75 -29.69 -8.79
CA LYS A 370 9.72 -30.70 -8.40
C LYS A 370 11.13 -30.12 -8.42
N ALA A 371 11.95 -30.54 -7.47
CA ALA A 371 13.39 -30.36 -7.51
C ALA A 371 14.05 -31.55 -8.19
N GLN A 372 15.19 -31.31 -8.86
CA GLN A 372 16.05 -32.34 -9.40
C GLN A 372 17.27 -32.55 -8.49
N ILE A 373 17.52 -33.79 -8.12
CA ILE A 373 18.57 -34.18 -7.19
C ILE A 373 19.51 -35.13 -7.93
N LYS A 374 20.81 -34.94 -7.75
CA LYS A 374 21.86 -35.74 -8.30
C LYS A 374 22.63 -36.46 -7.21
N ASP A 375 22.78 -37.75 -7.34
CA ASP A 375 23.71 -38.57 -6.56
C ASP A 375 25.13 -38.47 -7.20
N ASN A 376 26.08 -37.95 -6.44
CA ASN A 376 27.45 -37.68 -6.91
C ASN A 376 28.31 -38.93 -7.05
N VAL A 377 27.90 -40.03 -6.41
CA VAL A 377 28.61 -41.32 -6.51
C VAL A 377 28.16 -42.10 -7.73
N THR A 378 26.84 -42.23 -7.90
CA THR A 378 26.25 -43.02 -9.00
C THR A 378 26.04 -42.21 -10.27
N ASN A 379 26.07 -40.88 -10.20
CA ASN A 379 25.64 -39.93 -11.24
C ASN A 379 24.16 -40.11 -11.65
N SER A 380 23.36 -40.79 -10.85
CA SER A 380 21.91 -40.89 -11.11
C SER A 380 21.17 -39.62 -10.69
N THR A 381 20.07 -39.35 -11.36
CA THR A 381 19.20 -38.22 -11.01
C THR A 381 17.84 -38.73 -10.55
N ARG A 382 17.25 -38.06 -9.56
CA ARG A 382 15.88 -38.29 -9.12
C ARG A 382 15.11 -36.96 -8.99
N GLU A 383 13.81 -37.03 -9.07
CA GLU A 383 12.93 -35.88 -8.86
C GLU A 383 12.16 -36.04 -7.55
N GLU A 384 12.08 -34.96 -6.78
CA GLU A 384 11.25 -34.88 -5.58
C GLU A 384 10.26 -33.73 -5.65
N VAL A 385 9.04 -33.95 -5.10
CA VAL A 385 8.01 -32.93 -5.09
C VAL A 385 8.29 -31.95 -3.95
N VAL A 386 8.62 -30.72 -4.30
CA VAL A 386 8.88 -29.61 -3.37
C VAL A 386 7.65 -28.72 -3.14
N GLU A 387 6.70 -28.69 -4.10
CA GLU A 387 5.39 -28.10 -3.89
C GLU A 387 4.35 -28.97 -4.62
N PRO A 388 3.32 -29.51 -3.93
CA PRO A 388 2.21 -30.17 -4.58
C PRO A 388 1.32 -29.17 -5.30
N LEU A 389 0.47 -29.63 -6.24
CA LEU A 389 -0.57 -28.79 -6.79
C LEU A 389 -1.40 -28.19 -5.65
N ALA A 390 -1.49 -26.86 -5.60
CA ALA A 390 -2.18 -26.14 -4.52
C ALA A 390 -3.32 -25.28 -5.08
N ASN A 391 -4.41 -25.23 -4.31
CA ASN A 391 -5.59 -24.43 -4.60
C ASN A 391 -5.82 -23.43 -3.48
N TYR A 392 -5.78 -22.15 -3.83
CA TYR A 392 -5.93 -20.99 -2.94
C TYR A 392 -7.32 -20.39 -3.13
N ASN A 393 -8.05 -20.19 -2.04
CA ASN A 393 -9.39 -19.62 -2.09
C ASN A 393 -9.59 -18.53 -1.05
N ILE A 394 -10.29 -17.46 -1.41
CA ILE A 394 -10.77 -16.44 -0.48
C ILE A 394 -12.27 -16.22 -0.73
N LEU A 395 -13.04 -16.19 0.35
CA LEU A 395 -14.45 -15.80 0.35
C LEU A 395 -14.64 -14.63 1.31
N VAL A 396 -15.24 -13.55 0.83
CA VAL A 396 -15.61 -12.38 1.64
C VAL A 396 -17.09 -12.08 1.48
N VAL A 397 -17.75 -11.86 2.61
CA VAL A 397 -19.10 -11.30 2.66
C VAL A 397 -19.03 -10.10 3.59
N ASP A 398 -19.33 -8.92 3.08
CA ASP A 398 -19.20 -7.65 3.78
C ASP A 398 -20.52 -6.87 3.68
N GLN A 399 -21.18 -6.62 4.79
CA GLN A 399 -22.37 -5.78 4.82
C GLN A 399 -22.03 -4.40 5.38
N GLN A 400 -22.09 -3.40 4.51
CA GLN A 400 -22.00 -1.99 4.89
C GLN A 400 -23.37 -1.44 5.34
N PHE A 401 -23.31 -0.51 6.26
CA PHE A 401 -24.47 0.25 6.76
C PHE A 401 -24.02 1.63 7.28
N ASN A 402 -24.93 2.58 7.34
CA ASN A 402 -24.65 3.96 7.75
C ASN A 402 -23.54 4.66 6.97
N LYS A 403 -23.27 4.25 5.71
CA LYS A 403 -22.21 4.76 4.79
C LYS A 403 -20.76 4.52 5.21
N ASN A 404 -20.47 4.24 6.49
CA ASN A 404 -19.11 4.15 7.04
C ASN A 404 -18.94 3.09 8.12
N SER A 405 -19.88 2.16 8.24
CA SER A 405 -19.80 1.03 9.17
C SER A 405 -19.97 -0.27 8.40
N SER A 406 -19.32 -1.35 8.86
CA SER A 406 -19.47 -2.65 8.23
C SER A 406 -19.35 -3.81 9.21
N VAL A 407 -19.92 -4.94 8.82
CA VAL A 407 -19.64 -6.27 9.40
C VAL A 407 -19.20 -7.19 8.26
N SER A 408 -18.09 -7.88 8.43
CA SER A 408 -17.50 -8.71 7.39
C SER A 408 -17.18 -10.10 7.92
N LEU A 409 -17.44 -11.10 7.09
CA LEU A 409 -16.95 -12.46 7.23
C LEU A 409 -15.93 -12.69 6.11
N ILE A 410 -14.73 -13.11 6.47
CA ILE A 410 -13.68 -13.48 5.53
C ILE A 410 -13.20 -14.89 5.84
N ASN A 411 -12.98 -15.69 4.81
CA ASN A 411 -12.35 -17.00 4.91
C ASN A 411 -11.26 -17.11 3.85
N THR A 412 -10.08 -17.56 4.25
CA THR A 412 -8.98 -17.96 3.37
C THR A 412 -8.73 -19.45 3.52
N ASN A 413 -8.52 -20.15 2.41
CA ASN A 413 -8.30 -21.58 2.40
C ASN A 413 -7.20 -21.95 1.39
N VAL A 414 -6.27 -22.77 1.82
CA VAL A 414 -5.25 -23.38 0.97
C VAL A 414 -5.34 -24.89 1.11
N THR A 415 -5.56 -25.56 -0.01
CA THR A 415 -5.63 -27.03 -0.07
C THR A 415 -4.59 -27.54 -1.05
N ARG A 416 -3.75 -28.47 -0.59
CA ARG A 416 -2.69 -29.08 -1.36
C ARG A 416 -3.01 -30.52 -1.70
N ASN A 417 -2.65 -30.97 -2.89
CA ASN A 417 -2.90 -32.34 -3.32
C ASN A 417 -1.99 -33.34 -2.59
N GLY A 418 -2.57 -34.45 -2.13
CA GLY A 418 -1.84 -35.52 -1.45
C GLY A 418 -1.77 -35.34 0.05
N HIS A 419 -0.72 -35.91 0.68
CA HIS A 419 -0.47 -35.84 2.12
C HIS A 419 0.42 -34.62 2.44
N ALA A 420 -0.21 -33.46 2.51
CA ALA A 420 0.48 -32.19 2.68
C ALA A 420 -0.25 -31.31 3.71
N ARG A 421 0.38 -30.21 4.10
CA ARG A 421 -0.20 -29.20 4.98
C ARG A 421 -1.33 -28.45 4.27
N ASP A 422 -2.50 -28.39 4.91
CA ASP A 422 -3.63 -27.53 4.49
C ASP A 422 -3.92 -26.47 5.54
N ALA A 423 -4.48 -25.36 5.12
CA ALA A 423 -4.80 -24.24 6.00
C ALA A 423 -6.17 -23.65 5.72
N ASN A 424 -6.91 -23.31 6.79
CA ASN A 424 -8.16 -22.57 6.70
C ASN A 424 -8.19 -21.50 7.79
N VAL A 425 -8.42 -20.23 7.40
CA VAL A 425 -8.52 -19.13 8.36
C VAL A 425 -9.83 -18.38 8.14
N THR A 426 -10.60 -18.24 9.23
CA THR A 426 -11.87 -17.51 9.22
C THR A 426 -11.81 -16.32 10.14
N GLY A 427 -12.25 -15.15 9.66
CA GLY A 427 -12.31 -13.90 10.41
C GLY A 427 -13.70 -13.29 10.40
N LEU A 428 -14.17 -12.83 11.56
CA LEU A 428 -15.34 -11.97 11.72
C LEU A 428 -14.85 -10.58 12.15
N LEU A 429 -15.21 -9.56 11.37
CA LEU A 429 -14.73 -8.20 11.53
C LEU A 429 -15.93 -7.26 11.70
N LEU A 430 -15.83 -6.34 12.63
CA LEU A 430 -16.82 -5.30 12.90
C LEU A 430 -16.12 -3.95 12.89
N ASP A 431 -16.59 -3.03 12.07
CA ASP A 431 -16.13 -1.66 11.99
C ASP A 431 -17.34 -0.72 12.14
N LEU A 432 -17.40 0.02 13.22
CA LEU A 432 -18.49 0.93 13.53
C LEU A 432 -17.97 2.36 13.58
N VAL A 433 -18.59 3.23 12.82
CA VAL A 433 -18.35 4.67 12.87
C VAL A 433 -19.67 5.39 13.08
N ASN A 434 -19.69 6.36 13.97
CA ASN A 434 -20.90 7.13 14.22
C ASN A 434 -21.25 8.04 13.00
N LYS A 435 -22.51 8.48 12.91
CA LYS A 435 -23.02 9.27 11.77
C LYS A 435 -22.23 10.57 11.51
N SER A 436 -21.64 11.17 12.54
CA SER A 436 -20.81 12.38 12.42
C SER A 436 -19.35 12.09 12.04
N ASN A 437 -18.98 10.83 11.81
CA ASN A 437 -17.63 10.38 11.53
C ASN A 437 -16.59 10.80 12.58
N THR A 438 -17.03 10.88 13.85
CA THR A 438 -16.21 11.39 14.96
C THR A 438 -15.59 10.28 15.77
N TYR A 439 -16.35 9.23 16.08
CA TYR A 439 -15.89 8.10 16.90
C TYR A 439 -16.02 6.80 16.13
N GLY A 440 -14.98 5.99 16.23
CA GLY A 440 -14.90 4.66 15.65
C GLY A 440 -14.71 3.57 16.70
N PHE A 441 -15.23 2.40 16.44
CA PHE A 441 -15.03 1.17 17.19
C PHE A 441 -14.78 0.02 16.26
N ILE A 442 -13.73 -0.76 16.52
CA ILE A 442 -13.39 -1.96 15.77
C ILE A 442 -13.39 -3.17 16.69
N ALA A 443 -13.85 -4.31 16.17
CA ALA A 443 -13.70 -5.59 16.83
C ALA A 443 -13.44 -6.68 15.79
N GLN A 444 -12.46 -7.52 16.03
CA GLN A 444 -12.10 -8.62 15.14
C GLN A 444 -11.90 -9.89 15.96
N ALA A 445 -12.37 -11.00 15.42
CA ALA A 445 -12.11 -12.34 15.94
C ALA A 445 -11.73 -13.24 14.76
N LYS A 446 -10.60 -13.94 14.87
CA LYS A 446 -10.08 -14.79 13.82
C LYS A 446 -9.73 -16.15 14.37
N ARG A 447 -9.89 -17.19 13.55
CA ARG A 447 -9.53 -18.56 13.84
C ARG A 447 -8.75 -19.17 12.69
N SER A 448 -7.63 -19.79 12.97
CA SER A 448 -6.88 -20.62 12.04
C SER A 448 -7.05 -22.11 12.37
N ASP A 449 -7.26 -22.91 11.35
CA ASP A 449 -7.32 -24.38 11.41
C ASP A 449 -6.27 -24.91 10.43
N ILE A 450 -5.19 -25.47 10.95
CA ILE A 450 -4.07 -26.01 10.17
C ILE A 450 -4.10 -27.54 10.26
N SER A 451 -4.22 -28.19 9.13
CA SER A 451 -4.12 -29.65 9.00
C SER A 451 -2.67 -30.02 8.68
N LEU A 452 -2.07 -30.82 9.53
CA LEU A 452 -0.70 -31.28 9.38
C LEU A 452 -0.69 -32.76 9.00
N PRO A 453 0.12 -33.19 8.02
CA PRO A 453 0.08 -34.57 7.51
C PRO A 453 0.43 -35.61 8.56
N ASP A 454 1.43 -35.36 9.41
CA ASP A 454 1.99 -36.34 10.36
C ASP A 454 1.85 -35.90 11.82
N ALA A 455 1.00 -34.88 12.08
CA ALA A 455 0.79 -34.35 13.43
C ALA A 455 -0.69 -34.01 13.70
N ASN A 456 -0.99 -33.70 14.96
CA ASN A 456 -2.33 -33.23 15.33
C ASN A 456 -2.63 -31.86 14.69
N ASN A 457 -3.83 -31.70 14.18
CA ASN A 457 -4.30 -30.44 13.66
C ASN A 457 -4.15 -29.32 14.69
N GLN A 458 -3.72 -28.17 14.22
CA GLN A 458 -3.48 -26.99 15.04
C GLN A 458 -4.61 -25.99 14.88
N VAL A 459 -5.24 -25.58 15.99
CA VAL A 459 -6.26 -24.54 16.01
C VAL A 459 -5.75 -23.37 16.84
N GLY A 460 -5.80 -22.18 16.24
CA GLY A 460 -5.35 -20.94 16.88
C GLY A 460 -6.37 -19.81 16.73
N TYR A 461 -6.22 -18.78 17.57
CA TYR A 461 -7.15 -17.65 17.64
C TYR A 461 -6.42 -16.31 17.71
N SER A 462 -7.03 -15.29 17.10
CA SER A 462 -6.61 -13.90 17.23
C SER A 462 -7.83 -13.01 17.49
N SER A 463 -7.63 -11.93 18.25
CA SER A 463 -8.65 -10.92 18.49
C SER A 463 -8.04 -9.52 18.50
N ARG A 464 -8.81 -8.53 18.02
CA ARG A 464 -8.45 -7.11 18.10
C ARG A 464 -9.69 -6.30 18.45
N ILE A 465 -9.56 -5.39 19.40
CA ILE A 465 -10.63 -4.46 19.81
C ILE A 465 -10.02 -3.07 19.88
N GLY A 466 -10.68 -2.09 19.30
CA GLY A 466 -10.21 -0.70 19.32
C GLY A 466 -11.35 0.30 19.41
N PHE A 467 -11.04 1.45 20.00
CA PHE A 467 -11.93 2.59 20.07
C PHE A 467 -11.12 3.87 19.90
N GLY A 468 -11.68 4.84 19.16
CA GLY A 468 -10.98 6.09 18.94
C GLY A 468 -11.87 7.24 18.52
N LYS A 469 -11.29 8.44 18.61
CA LYS A 469 -11.83 9.68 18.05
C LYS A 469 -11.08 10.01 16.76
N ASN A 470 -11.78 9.99 15.63
CA ASN A 470 -11.19 10.08 14.28
C ASN A 470 -11.25 11.49 13.68
N SER A 471 -11.88 12.46 14.34
CA SER A 471 -12.08 13.80 13.79
C SER A 471 -11.62 14.93 14.71
N GLY A 472 -11.48 16.14 14.13
CA GLY A 472 -11.04 17.34 14.83
C GLY A 472 -9.53 17.48 14.95
N LYS A 473 -9.07 18.56 15.59
CA LYS A 473 -7.65 18.88 15.81
C LYS A 473 -6.98 17.90 16.78
N TYR A 474 -7.73 17.39 17.76
CA TYR A 474 -7.27 16.40 18.74
C TYR A 474 -7.94 15.06 18.47
N ARG A 475 -7.14 14.01 18.27
CA ARG A 475 -7.61 12.64 18.03
C ARG A 475 -6.91 11.70 19.00
N PHE A 476 -7.54 10.55 19.26
CA PHE A 476 -6.93 9.49 20.07
C PHE A 476 -7.48 8.12 19.65
N SER A 477 -6.72 7.08 19.92
CA SER A 477 -7.18 5.69 19.86
C SER A 477 -6.59 4.85 20.99
N PHE A 478 -7.34 3.82 21.36
CA PHE A 478 -6.91 2.74 22.26
C PHE A 478 -7.25 1.44 21.58
N GLU A 479 -6.29 0.52 21.55
CA GLU A 479 -6.46 -0.78 20.94
C GLU A 479 -5.83 -1.88 21.81
N HIS A 480 -6.43 -3.05 21.77
CA HIS A 480 -5.88 -4.28 22.31
C HIS A 480 -5.91 -5.33 21.22
N GLU A 481 -4.78 -6.00 21.01
CA GLU A 481 -4.65 -7.11 20.10
C GLU A 481 -4.03 -8.30 20.83
N ALA A 482 -4.62 -9.49 20.65
CA ALA A 482 -4.14 -10.71 21.21
C ALA A 482 -4.11 -11.81 20.17
N VAL A 483 -3.02 -12.55 20.13
CA VAL A 483 -2.77 -13.69 19.24
C VAL A 483 -2.26 -14.85 20.08
N ASP A 484 -2.89 -15.99 19.97
CA ASP A 484 -2.45 -17.15 20.72
C ASP A 484 -1.23 -17.86 20.08
N LYS A 485 -0.63 -18.82 20.79
CA LYS A 485 0.58 -19.55 20.38
C LYS A 485 0.39 -20.38 19.09
N LYS A 486 -0.84 -20.78 18.79
CA LYS A 486 -1.18 -21.69 17.70
C LYS A 486 -1.78 -20.98 16.48
N TYR A 487 -2.04 -19.69 16.58
CA TYR A 487 -2.59 -18.94 15.47
C TYR A 487 -1.53 -18.77 14.37
N ASP A 488 -1.90 -19.18 13.17
CA ASP A 488 -1.03 -19.16 12.00
C ASP A 488 -1.86 -18.87 10.74
N ILE A 489 -1.40 -17.90 9.94
CA ILE A 489 -2.03 -17.47 8.68
C ILE A 489 -1.06 -17.54 7.51
N ASN A 490 0.17 -18.05 7.71
CA ASN A 490 1.28 -17.89 6.79
C ASN A 490 1.13 -18.66 5.47
N ASP A 491 0.15 -19.55 5.34
CA ASP A 491 -0.15 -20.21 4.06
C ASP A 491 -0.72 -19.24 3.01
N MET A 492 -1.41 -18.16 3.44
CA MET A 492 -1.97 -17.16 2.52
C MET A 492 -1.78 -15.72 3.03
N GLY A 493 -1.48 -15.54 4.30
CA GLY A 493 -1.20 -14.27 4.94
C GLY A 493 0.27 -14.10 5.30
N ILE A 494 0.55 -13.12 6.16
CA ILE A 494 1.85 -12.94 6.79
C ILE A 494 1.68 -12.62 8.27
N LEU A 495 2.31 -13.40 9.12
CA LEU A 495 2.34 -13.21 10.58
C LEU A 495 3.74 -13.53 11.09
N PHE A 496 4.49 -12.51 11.45
CA PHE A 496 5.87 -12.66 11.96
C PHE A 496 5.90 -13.23 13.38
N ARG A 497 4.93 -12.88 14.20
CA ARG A 497 4.89 -13.26 15.62
C ARG A 497 3.51 -13.72 16.03
N ASN A 498 3.46 -14.75 16.84
CA ASN A 498 2.26 -15.19 17.56
C ASN A 498 2.50 -15.11 19.09
N ASN A 499 1.61 -15.64 19.90
CA ASN A 499 1.69 -15.67 21.35
C ASN A 499 1.91 -14.29 22.00
N PHE A 500 1.19 -13.26 21.57
CA PHE A 500 1.29 -11.92 22.15
C PHE A 500 -0.06 -11.33 22.56
N SER A 501 -0.01 -10.37 23.48
CA SER A 501 -1.12 -9.51 23.91
C SER A 501 -0.61 -8.08 24.05
N ASN A 502 -0.99 -7.20 23.13
CA ASN A 502 -0.48 -5.84 22.99
C ASN A 502 -1.56 -4.81 23.30
N PHE A 503 -1.21 -3.77 24.05
CA PHE A 503 -2.05 -2.61 24.34
C PHE A 503 -1.43 -1.38 23.68
N TYR A 504 -2.19 -0.71 22.84
CA TYR A 504 -1.77 0.48 22.11
C TYR A 504 -2.59 1.68 22.55
N ALA A 505 -1.94 2.81 22.70
CA ALA A 505 -2.59 4.11 22.88
C ALA A 505 -1.93 5.12 21.93
N ASN A 506 -2.74 5.89 21.24
CA ASN A 506 -2.29 6.98 20.39
C ASN A 506 -3.03 8.26 20.76
N GLY A 507 -2.32 9.38 20.77
CA GLY A 507 -2.87 10.73 20.81
C GLY A 507 -2.27 11.55 19.68
N SER A 508 -3.07 12.39 19.00
CA SER A 508 -2.54 13.26 17.96
C SER A 508 -3.17 14.65 17.98
N TYR A 509 -2.35 15.63 17.56
CA TYR A 509 -2.75 17.00 17.33
C TYR A 509 -2.43 17.41 15.90
N ARG A 510 -3.38 18.07 15.22
CA ARG A 510 -3.23 18.48 13.81
C ARG A 510 -3.65 19.93 13.61
N ILE A 511 -2.87 20.67 12.85
CA ILE A 511 -3.19 21.99 12.33
C ILE A 511 -3.69 21.83 10.89
N PHE A 512 -4.89 22.31 10.61
CA PHE A 512 -5.54 22.27 9.30
C PHE A 512 -5.57 23.63 8.59
N GLU A 513 -5.29 24.70 9.32
CA GLU A 513 -5.26 26.07 8.80
C GLU A 513 -3.84 26.60 8.86
N PRO A 514 -3.37 27.29 7.83
CA PRO A 514 -2.00 27.83 7.81
C PRO A 514 -1.80 28.84 8.94
N THR A 515 -0.66 28.77 9.56
CA THR A 515 -0.14 29.80 10.49
C THR A 515 0.71 30.82 9.71
N LYS A 516 1.39 31.72 10.44
CA LYS A 516 2.38 32.62 9.83
C LYS A 516 3.61 31.87 9.27
N ILE A 517 3.92 30.69 9.81
CA ILE A 517 5.13 29.92 9.52
C ILE A 517 4.83 28.59 8.83
N LEU A 518 3.77 27.89 9.26
CA LEU A 518 3.44 26.53 8.85
C LEU A 518 2.21 26.52 7.94
N ASN A 519 2.23 25.69 6.91
CA ASN A 519 1.05 25.31 6.14
C ASN A 519 0.23 24.26 6.87
N ASP A 520 0.89 23.27 7.44
CA ASP A 520 0.31 22.17 8.19
C ASP A 520 1.29 21.72 9.27
N PHE A 521 0.78 21.01 10.27
CA PHE A 521 1.58 20.38 11.31
C PHE A 521 0.79 19.25 11.95
N GLN A 522 1.49 18.17 12.25
CA GLN A 522 0.95 17.00 12.93
C GLN A 522 1.91 16.56 14.02
N LEU A 523 1.37 16.27 15.21
CA LEU A 523 2.09 15.71 16.34
C LEU A 523 1.38 14.42 16.76
N TYR A 524 2.15 13.37 17.02
CA TYR A 524 1.66 12.09 17.52
C TYR A 524 2.43 11.68 18.75
N VAL A 525 1.69 11.13 19.72
CA VAL A 525 2.24 10.51 20.93
C VAL A 525 1.69 9.10 20.98
N ASN A 526 2.56 8.11 21.04
CA ASN A 526 2.20 6.70 21.05
C ASN A 526 2.75 6.01 22.27
N ALA A 527 2.00 5.05 22.78
CA ALA A 527 2.41 4.13 23.83
C ALA A 527 1.99 2.70 23.46
N ASN A 528 2.90 1.77 23.66
CA ASN A 528 2.65 0.35 23.50
C ASN A 528 3.18 -0.39 24.72
N VAL A 529 2.39 -1.38 25.22
CA VAL A 529 2.81 -2.33 26.26
C VAL A 529 2.48 -3.72 25.78
N SER A 530 3.47 -4.60 25.82
CA SER A 530 3.43 -5.94 25.26
C SER A 530 3.57 -7.02 26.34
N TYR A 531 2.84 -8.10 26.16
CA TYR A 531 2.89 -9.32 26.96
C TYR A 531 2.90 -10.53 26.03
N LEU A 532 3.40 -11.67 26.51
CA LEU A 532 3.02 -12.96 25.94
C LEU A 532 1.52 -13.19 26.20
N PHE A 533 0.83 -13.86 25.26
CA PHE A 533 -0.55 -14.30 25.50
C PHE A 533 -0.58 -15.41 26.57
N LYS A 534 0.35 -16.38 26.46
CA LYS A 534 0.55 -17.45 27.47
C LYS A 534 2.04 -17.78 27.65
N PRO A 535 2.53 -17.85 28.91
CA PRO A 535 1.91 -17.33 30.13
C PRO A 535 1.79 -15.81 30.02
N HIS A 536 0.86 -15.15 30.66
CA HIS A 536 0.66 -13.69 30.56
C HIS A 536 1.83 -12.94 31.23
N THR A 537 2.97 -12.91 30.53
CA THR A 537 4.26 -12.38 31.00
C THR A 537 4.58 -11.12 30.22
N TYR A 538 4.97 -10.06 30.93
CA TYR A 538 5.43 -8.79 30.32
C TYR A 538 6.63 -9.05 29.40
N THR A 539 6.60 -8.47 28.18
CA THR A 539 7.69 -8.56 27.20
C THR A 539 8.33 -7.23 26.89
N GLY A 540 7.61 -6.14 27.02
CA GLY A 540 8.20 -4.84 26.72
C GLY A 540 7.20 -3.69 26.71
N LYS A 541 7.71 -2.47 26.58
CA LYS A 541 6.95 -1.24 26.38
C LYS A 541 7.74 -0.26 25.52
N ASN A 542 7.02 0.53 24.74
CA ASN A 542 7.58 1.56 23.90
C ASN A 542 6.74 2.85 24.02
N PHE A 543 7.41 3.98 24.10
CA PHE A 543 6.79 5.30 24.03
C PHE A 543 7.49 6.09 22.94
N ASN A 544 6.72 6.73 22.07
CA ASN A 544 7.31 7.59 21.07
C ASN A 544 6.51 8.86 20.85
N VAL A 545 7.22 9.89 20.42
CA VAL A 545 6.68 11.16 19.97
C VAL A 545 7.22 11.41 18.58
N ASN A 546 6.36 11.73 17.64
CA ASN A 546 6.76 12.16 16.32
C ASN A 546 5.95 13.35 15.85
N PHE A 547 6.57 14.20 15.05
CA PHE A 547 5.91 15.32 14.43
C PHE A 547 6.42 15.54 13.02
N ASN A 548 5.56 16.11 12.19
CA ASN A 548 5.90 16.57 10.85
C ASN A 548 5.11 17.83 10.49
N GLY A 549 5.60 18.57 9.50
CA GLY A 549 4.93 19.76 9.02
C GLY A 549 5.58 20.31 7.75
N THR A 550 4.93 21.31 7.17
CA THR A 550 5.41 22.00 5.97
C THR A 550 5.54 23.50 6.24
N LEU A 551 6.69 24.08 5.94
CA LEU A 551 6.93 25.53 6.07
C LEU A 551 6.17 26.30 4.97
N LYS A 552 5.47 27.38 5.35
CA LYS A 552 4.58 28.13 4.44
C LYS A 552 5.31 28.78 3.27
N LYS A 553 6.46 29.41 3.51
CA LYS A 553 7.18 30.20 2.48
C LYS A 553 8.07 29.34 1.59
N SER A 554 8.81 28.42 2.17
CA SER A 554 9.76 27.58 1.42
C SER A 554 9.12 26.34 0.83
N LEU A 555 7.96 25.93 1.31
CA LEU A 555 7.33 24.64 1.05
C LEU A 555 8.23 23.45 1.44
N MET A 556 9.14 23.67 2.39
CA MET A 556 10.03 22.64 2.90
C MET A 556 9.28 21.80 3.93
N GLY A 557 9.26 20.50 3.71
CA GLY A 557 8.81 19.51 4.69
C GLY A 557 9.88 19.26 5.76
N PHE A 558 9.47 18.93 6.96
CA PHE A 558 10.37 18.54 8.05
C PHE A 558 9.64 17.61 9.02
N GLY A 559 10.40 16.78 9.71
CA GLY A 559 9.88 15.95 10.78
C GLY A 559 10.97 15.45 11.71
N ALA A 560 10.54 14.98 12.88
CA ALA A 560 11.39 14.28 13.82
C ALA A 560 10.61 13.21 14.59
N TYR A 561 11.35 12.23 15.08
CA TYR A 561 10.86 11.10 15.85
C TYR A 561 11.79 10.84 17.01
N VAL A 562 11.23 10.60 18.20
CA VAL A 562 11.96 10.15 19.39
C VAL A 562 11.18 9.00 20.01
N ALA A 563 11.86 7.89 20.24
CA ALA A 563 11.28 6.72 20.92
C ALA A 563 12.16 6.28 22.09
N ILE A 564 11.52 5.80 23.13
CA ILE A 564 12.18 5.21 24.30
C ILE A 564 11.52 3.87 24.63
N GLN A 565 12.33 2.90 25.01
CA GLN A 565 11.89 1.65 25.61
C GLN A 565 12.50 1.57 27.02
N PRO A 566 11.83 2.16 28.04
CA PRO A 566 12.39 2.16 29.38
C PRO A 566 12.20 0.82 30.07
N GLY A 567 13.25 0.34 30.70
CA GLY A 567 13.33 -0.95 31.38
C GLY A 567 13.57 -2.11 30.40
N LYS A 568 13.75 -3.27 30.96
CA LYS A 568 14.07 -4.48 30.19
C LYS A 568 12.99 -4.86 29.21
N GLN A 569 13.43 -5.27 28.03
CA GLN A 569 12.62 -5.89 27.00
C GLN A 569 13.01 -7.37 26.87
N TYR A 570 12.04 -8.23 26.60
CA TYR A 570 12.23 -9.68 26.55
C TYR A 570 11.88 -10.17 25.14
N ASP A 571 12.90 -10.48 24.36
CA ASP A 571 12.74 -10.99 22.99
C ASP A 571 12.71 -12.52 22.99
N TYR A 572 11.55 -13.10 22.71
CA TYR A 572 11.31 -14.55 22.65
C TYR A 572 11.52 -15.14 21.24
N PHE A 573 11.92 -14.34 20.26
CA PHE A 573 12.06 -14.78 18.87
C PHE A 573 13.53 -14.80 18.41
N GLY A 574 14.32 -13.81 18.84
CA GLY A 574 15.74 -13.75 18.53
C GLY A 574 16.52 -15.03 18.86
N PRO A 575 16.28 -15.71 19.99
CA PRO A 575 16.96 -16.97 20.29
C PRO A 575 16.64 -18.15 19.39
N ARG A 576 15.60 -18.08 18.54
CA ARG A 576 15.13 -19.16 17.64
C ARG A 576 14.87 -20.50 18.35
N ALA A 577 14.60 -20.45 19.64
CA ALA A 577 14.35 -21.61 20.49
C ALA A 577 13.11 -21.37 21.38
N GLU A 578 12.26 -22.39 21.49
CA GLU A 578 11.00 -22.30 22.22
C GLU A 578 11.24 -22.00 23.71
N ASN A 579 10.46 -21.08 24.29
CA ASN A 579 10.51 -20.64 25.68
C ASN A 579 11.85 -20.03 26.12
N ARG A 580 12.74 -19.70 25.19
CA ARG A 580 13.97 -18.95 25.47
C ARG A 580 13.73 -17.47 25.09
N TYR A 581 14.40 -16.59 25.78
CA TYR A 581 14.33 -15.15 25.50
C TYR A 581 15.69 -14.51 25.69
N PHE A 582 15.91 -13.41 24.97
CA PHE A 582 17.03 -12.51 25.13
C PHE A 582 16.55 -11.21 25.80
N ILE A 583 17.31 -10.66 26.75
CA ILE A 583 17.01 -9.41 27.42
C ILE A 583 17.82 -8.28 26.77
N SER A 584 17.12 -7.24 26.29
CA SER A 584 17.71 -5.93 26.00
C SER A 584 17.35 -4.93 27.09
N GLU A 585 18.25 -3.98 27.34
CA GLU A 585 18.10 -2.92 28.34
C GLU A 585 17.41 -1.68 27.75
N ASP A 586 17.35 -0.60 28.51
CA ASP A 586 16.72 0.66 28.09
C ASP A 586 17.26 1.13 26.74
N TRP A 587 16.36 1.54 25.87
CA TRP A 587 16.68 1.92 24.49
C TRP A 587 16.18 3.34 24.17
N LEU A 588 16.96 4.07 23.38
CA LEU A 588 16.63 5.38 22.85
C LEU A 588 16.88 5.39 21.33
N ASN A 589 15.88 5.86 20.56
CA ASN A 589 16.02 6.13 19.15
C ASN A 589 15.56 7.56 18.86
N MET A 590 16.32 8.27 18.03
CA MET A 590 16.01 9.62 17.57
C MET A 590 16.30 9.71 16.08
N ASN A 591 15.38 10.29 15.32
CA ASN A 591 15.65 10.64 13.93
C ASN A 591 14.95 11.92 13.52
N GLY A 592 15.48 12.53 12.46
CA GLY A 592 14.90 13.73 11.87
C GLY A 592 15.18 13.81 10.38
N TRP A 593 14.31 14.50 9.66
CA TRP A 593 14.41 14.63 8.23
C TRP A 593 13.95 16.02 7.75
N ILE A 594 14.46 16.40 6.61
CA ILE A 594 14.03 17.56 5.85
C ILE A 594 13.80 17.15 4.39
N SER A 595 12.84 17.79 3.74
CA SER A 595 12.52 17.61 2.32
C SER A 595 12.33 18.99 1.69
N SER A 596 13.17 19.35 0.73
CA SER A 596 13.10 20.67 0.11
C SER A 596 11.98 20.76 -0.91
N ASN A 597 11.70 21.97 -1.41
CA ASN A 597 10.63 22.21 -2.38
C ASN A 597 10.91 21.53 -3.74
N TYR A 598 10.14 20.53 -4.08
CA TYR A 598 10.24 19.74 -5.30
C TYR A 598 9.87 20.46 -6.59
N ASN A 599 9.27 21.65 -6.51
CA ASN A 599 9.00 22.45 -7.70
C ASN A 599 10.28 23.06 -8.31
N LYS A 600 11.40 23.01 -7.59
CA LYS A 600 12.68 23.57 -8.03
C LYS A 600 13.43 22.59 -8.93
N THR A 601 14.33 23.14 -9.76
CA THR A 601 15.24 22.35 -10.61
C THR A 601 16.08 21.38 -9.79
N PHE A 602 16.56 21.84 -8.62
CA PHE A 602 17.26 21.01 -7.65
C PHE A 602 16.45 20.92 -6.36
N ALA A 603 16.29 19.73 -5.85
CA ALA A 603 15.69 19.44 -4.55
C ALA A 603 16.56 18.44 -3.80
N LEU A 604 16.46 18.45 -2.47
CA LEU A 604 17.23 17.58 -1.59
C LEU A 604 16.34 17.07 -0.47
N ASP A 605 16.36 15.77 -0.25
CA ASP A 605 15.91 15.14 0.98
C ASP A 605 17.14 14.73 1.79
N ALA A 606 17.08 14.93 3.09
CA ALA A 606 18.13 14.52 4.01
C ALA A 606 17.51 14.01 5.30
N SER A 607 18.06 12.93 5.83
CA SER A 607 17.68 12.39 7.14
C SER A 607 18.91 11.95 7.92
N PHE A 608 18.75 11.97 9.23
CA PHE A 608 19.74 11.47 10.18
C PHE A 608 19.01 10.78 11.33
N GLY A 609 19.56 9.66 11.79
CA GLY A 609 19.09 8.95 12.96
C GLY A 609 20.23 8.50 13.85
N TYR A 610 19.89 8.33 15.12
CA TYR A 610 20.79 7.84 16.16
C TYR A 610 20.02 6.92 17.10
N GLU A 611 20.64 5.81 17.46
CA GLU A 611 20.09 4.83 18.38
C GLU A 611 21.15 4.38 19.38
N THR A 612 20.73 4.11 20.60
CA THR A 612 21.62 3.58 21.65
C THR A 612 20.86 2.75 22.69
N LEU A 613 21.57 1.86 23.36
CA LEU A 613 21.12 1.15 24.54
C LEU A 613 21.86 1.70 25.77
N PHE A 614 21.17 1.80 26.91
CA PHE A 614 21.75 2.17 28.19
C PHE A 614 22.13 0.92 28.99
N GLU A 615 23.01 0.10 28.43
CA GLU A 615 23.51 -1.12 29.04
C GLU A 615 24.93 -0.91 29.58
N SER A 616 25.13 -1.24 30.88
CA SER A 616 26.47 -1.10 31.49
C SER A 616 27.46 -2.07 30.86
N GLY A 617 28.61 -1.54 30.44
CA GLY A 617 29.70 -2.32 29.85
C GLY A 617 29.50 -2.63 28.35
N ARG A 618 28.52 -2.00 27.71
CA ARG A 618 28.28 -2.11 26.27
C ARG A 618 27.95 -0.75 25.67
N ASP A 619 28.81 -0.27 24.77
CA ASP A 619 28.62 1.00 24.07
C ASP A 619 27.94 0.77 22.72
N TYR A 620 26.72 0.18 22.74
CA TYR A 620 25.92 0.02 21.54
C TYR A 620 25.51 1.39 20.98
N THR A 621 25.75 1.57 19.69
CA THR A 621 25.28 2.74 18.95
C THR A 621 24.95 2.36 17.53
N SER A 622 23.83 2.87 17.02
CA SER A 622 23.50 2.85 15.60
C SER A 622 23.28 4.29 15.12
N TYR A 623 23.71 4.58 13.90
CA TYR A 623 23.42 5.84 13.25
C TYR A 623 23.28 5.64 11.76
N PHE A 624 22.34 6.37 11.18
CA PHE A 624 22.15 6.39 9.74
C PHE A 624 22.10 7.82 9.20
N TYR A 625 22.53 7.97 7.97
CA TYR A 625 22.31 9.18 7.16
C TYR A 625 21.74 8.78 5.81
N SER A 626 20.79 9.58 5.33
CA SER A 626 20.29 9.48 3.98
C SER A 626 20.36 10.83 3.29
N LEU A 627 20.84 10.86 2.06
CA LEU A 627 20.89 12.03 1.21
C LEU A 627 20.32 11.68 -0.15
N SER A 628 19.26 12.37 -0.57
CA SER A 628 18.60 12.10 -1.84
C SER A 628 18.43 13.38 -2.65
N PRO A 629 19.51 13.86 -3.33
CA PRO A 629 19.43 14.96 -4.28
C PRO A 629 18.62 14.54 -5.51
N ARG A 630 17.77 15.47 -5.96
CA ARG A 630 16.95 15.31 -7.15
C ARG A 630 17.18 16.46 -8.10
N LEU A 631 17.32 16.13 -9.39
CA LEU A 631 17.49 17.06 -10.49
C LEU A 631 16.35 16.94 -11.49
N LYS A 632 15.70 18.06 -11.80
CA LYS A 632 14.69 18.17 -12.84
C LYS A 632 15.21 19.10 -13.94
N LEU A 633 15.38 18.59 -15.17
CA LEU A 633 15.81 19.37 -16.32
C LEU A 633 14.69 19.50 -17.33
N GLY A 634 14.12 20.70 -17.41
CA GLY A 634 12.92 20.97 -18.21
C GLY A 634 11.72 20.16 -17.74
N ASP A 635 10.83 19.85 -18.67
CA ASP A 635 9.58 19.16 -18.38
C ASP A 635 9.65 17.64 -18.62
N LYS A 636 10.77 17.14 -19.17
CA LYS A 636 10.91 15.77 -19.67
C LYS A 636 11.84 14.87 -18.88
N PHE A 637 12.81 15.46 -18.19
CA PHE A 637 13.84 14.68 -17.49
C PHE A 637 13.82 14.92 -15.99
N ILE A 638 13.81 13.84 -15.24
CA ILE A 638 13.99 13.84 -13.79
C ILE A 638 14.97 12.74 -13.42
N MET A 639 15.85 13.02 -12.48
CA MET A 639 16.79 12.08 -11.92
C MET A 639 16.88 12.28 -10.41
N GLN A 640 16.94 11.22 -9.66
CA GLN A 640 17.24 11.20 -8.24
C GLN A 640 18.39 10.23 -7.99
N TYR A 641 19.32 10.66 -7.19
CA TYR A 641 20.35 9.81 -6.58
C TYR A 641 20.01 9.68 -5.10
N SER A 642 20.11 8.51 -4.53
CA SER A 642 20.01 8.29 -3.09
C SER A 642 21.26 7.60 -2.58
N PHE A 643 21.82 8.14 -1.52
CA PHE A 643 22.90 7.57 -0.75
C PHE A 643 22.40 7.33 0.67
N ASP A 644 22.39 6.08 1.10
CA ASP A 644 22.03 5.69 2.46
C ASP A 644 23.23 4.99 3.10
N TYR A 645 23.55 5.38 4.31
CA TYR A 645 24.59 4.82 5.13
C TYR A 645 24.03 4.46 6.49
N ASP A 646 24.19 3.23 6.88
CA ASP A 646 23.81 2.70 8.19
C ASP A 646 25.00 2.03 8.86
N MET A 647 25.22 2.31 10.14
CA MET A 647 26.27 1.73 10.94
C MET A 647 25.74 1.34 12.32
N GLU A 648 25.73 0.06 12.59
CA GLU A 648 25.45 -0.50 13.92
C GLU A 648 26.74 -1.01 14.56
N LYS A 649 27.07 -0.50 15.75
CA LYS A 649 28.26 -0.91 16.51
C LYS A 649 27.86 -1.66 17.77
N LYS A 650 28.56 -2.76 18.00
CA LYS A 650 28.39 -3.61 19.19
C LYS A 650 26.94 -4.12 19.38
N GLU A 651 26.27 -4.36 18.26
CA GLU A 651 24.98 -5.05 18.27
C GLU A 651 25.20 -6.50 18.72
N ARG A 652 24.28 -7.08 19.46
CA ARG A 652 24.30 -8.48 19.87
C ARG A 652 23.19 -9.26 19.20
N GLY A 653 23.58 -10.18 18.32
CA GLY A 653 22.67 -10.99 17.53
C GLY A 653 22.92 -12.48 17.69
N TYR A 654 21.92 -13.28 17.37
CA TYR A 654 22.00 -14.72 17.29
C TYR A 654 23.02 -15.12 16.22
N VAL A 655 23.85 -16.12 16.54
CA VAL A 655 24.80 -16.73 15.62
C VAL A 655 24.33 -18.11 15.23
N GLU A 656 24.28 -19.04 16.17
CA GLU A 656 24.01 -20.44 15.91
C GLU A 656 23.48 -21.16 17.18
N THR A 657 22.85 -22.32 17.00
CA THR A 657 22.55 -23.25 18.09
C THR A 657 23.39 -24.50 17.87
N LEU A 658 24.32 -24.76 18.79
CA LEU A 658 25.25 -25.88 18.72
C LEU A 658 24.55 -27.23 19.01
N ASP A 659 25.20 -28.34 18.67
CA ASP A 659 24.72 -29.72 18.92
C ASP A 659 24.41 -30.02 20.40
N ASN A 660 25.10 -29.32 21.32
CA ASN A 660 24.84 -29.40 22.76
C ASN A 660 23.67 -28.55 23.24
N ASN A 661 22.88 -27.96 22.30
CA ASN A 661 21.77 -27.02 22.52
C ASN A 661 22.20 -25.68 23.17
N ALA A 662 23.48 -25.32 23.15
CA ALA A 662 23.90 -23.95 23.51
C ALA A 662 23.52 -22.98 22.42
N ILE A 663 22.80 -21.91 22.79
CA ILE A 663 22.39 -20.83 21.86
C ILE A 663 23.47 -19.77 21.95
N ILE A 664 24.15 -19.56 20.84
CA ILE A 664 25.29 -18.65 20.71
C ILE A 664 24.85 -17.30 20.16
N TYR A 665 25.29 -16.26 20.81
CA TYR A 665 25.18 -14.85 20.38
C TYR A 665 26.56 -14.27 20.16
N GLY A 666 26.68 -13.35 19.23
CA GLY A 666 27.92 -12.62 18.98
C GLY A 666 27.70 -11.12 19.08
N GLN A 667 28.71 -10.38 19.55
CA GLN A 667 28.77 -8.95 19.42
C GLN A 667 29.39 -8.61 18.07
N ARG A 668 28.72 -7.74 17.31
CA ARG A 668 29.09 -7.46 15.92
C ARG A 668 28.94 -5.98 15.58
N ASP A 669 29.72 -5.56 14.60
CA ASP A 669 29.55 -4.30 13.90
C ASP A 669 28.96 -4.62 12.52
N GLN A 670 27.93 -3.88 12.13
CA GLN A 670 27.34 -3.98 10.81
C GLN A 670 27.40 -2.62 10.12
N GLU A 671 27.94 -2.61 8.90
CA GLU A 671 28.00 -1.43 8.04
C GLU A 671 27.20 -1.70 6.77
N THR A 672 26.29 -0.80 6.42
CA THR A 672 25.50 -0.91 5.21
C THR A 672 25.58 0.37 4.40
N ILE A 673 25.87 0.22 3.10
CA ILE A 673 25.91 1.31 2.13
C ILE A 673 24.94 0.98 1.00
N ILE A 674 24.02 1.91 0.71
CA ILE A 674 23.10 1.77 -0.42
C ILE A 674 23.27 2.98 -1.34
N ASN A 675 23.53 2.70 -2.61
CA ASN A 675 23.52 3.69 -3.67
C ASN A 675 22.38 3.39 -4.63
N SER A 676 21.50 4.35 -4.89
CA SER A 676 20.41 4.17 -5.84
C SER A 676 20.34 5.36 -6.79
N ILE A 677 20.09 5.08 -8.07
CA ILE A 677 19.81 6.07 -9.09
C ILE A 677 18.47 5.72 -9.71
N SER A 678 17.54 6.65 -9.75
CA SER A 678 16.36 6.57 -10.57
C SER A 678 16.31 7.74 -11.53
N ALA A 679 16.10 7.48 -12.82
CA ALA A 679 15.99 8.51 -13.84
C ALA A 679 14.86 8.18 -14.79
N SER A 680 14.13 9.19 -15.22
CA SER A 680 13.07 9.07 -16.21
C SER A 680 13.20 10.16 -17.25
N TYR A 681 13.18 9.76 -18.53
CA TYR A 681 13.08 10.65 -19.66
C TYR A 681 11.77 10.36 -20.42
N ASN A 682 10.84 11.31 -20.31
CA ASN A 682 9.55 11.23 -21.00
C ASN A 682 9.63 12.00 -22.33
N PHE A 683 9.65 11.30 -23.45
CA PHE A 683 9.66 11.92 -24.79
C PHE A 683 8.38 12.74 -25.00
N ASN A 684 7.25 12.18 -24.56
CA ASN A 684 5.91 12.77 -24.50
C ASN A 684 5.07 11.96 -23.48
N SER A 685 3.75 12.18 -23.44
CA SER A 685 2.82 11.45 -22.54
C SER A 685 2.69 9.95 -22.82
N PHE A 686 3.19 9.43 -23.95
CA PHE A 686 3.03 8.04 -24.38
C PHE A 686 4.32 7.27 -24.44
N HIS A 687 5.47 7.93 -24.42
CA HIS A 687 6.80 7.31 -24.53
C HIS A 687 7.69 7.71 -23.37
N ALA A 688 8.23 6.75 -22.69
CA ALA A 688 9.18 6.97 -21.61
C ALA A 688 10.32 5.96 -21.62
N LEU A 689 11.48 6.41 -21.12
CA LEU A 689 12.64 5.59 -20.81
C LEU A 689 12.93 5.77 -19.33
N ASN A 690 12.97 4.68 -18.58
CA ASN A 690 13.27 4.69 -17.16
C ASN A 690 14.52 3.88 -16.88
N LEU A 691 15.32 4.38 -15.96
CA LEU A 691 16.50 3.71 -15.43
C LEU A 691 16.36 3.64 -13.91
N THR A 692 16.53 2.46 -13.36
CA THR A 692 16.70 2.24 -11.92
C THR A 692 17.97 1.45 -11.70
N PHE A 693 18.85 1.94 -10.88
CA PHE A 693 20.06 1.27 -10.43
C PHE A 693 20.07 1.25 -8.91
N ARG A 694 20.41 0.12 -8.34
CA ARG A 694 20.62 -0.04 -6.90
C ARG A 694 21.86 -0.90 -6.67
N ASN A 695 22.75 -0.42 -5.80
CA ASN A 695 23.80 -1.21 -5.18
C ASN A 695 23.56 -1.21 -3.67
N TYR A 696 23.45 -2.39 -3.11
CA TYR A 696 23.34 -2.65 -1.68
C TYR A 696 24.57 -3.44 -1.24
N TRP A 697 25.34 -2.89 -0.35
CA TRP A 697 26.50 -3.55 0.22
C TRP A 697 26.42 -3.51 1.74
N SER A 698 26.51 -4.67 2.39
CA SER A 698 26.46 -4.80 3.83
C SER A 698 27.54 -5.76 4.32
N THR A 699 28.34 -5.30 5.27
CA THR A 699 29.35 -6.11 5.95
C THR A 699 29.00 -6.28 7.41
N VAL A 700 29.20 -7.47 7.91
CA VAL A 700 29.00 -7.81 9.32
C VAL A 700 30.27 -8.45 9.85
N THR A 701 30.83 -7.89 10.91
CA THR A 701 32.05 -8.40 11.52
C THR A 701 31.79 -8.67 13.00
N TYR A 702 31.94 -9.90 13.41
CA TYR A 702 31.78 -10.33 14.80
C TYR A 702 33.10 -10.21 15.58
N GLU A 703 33.01 -9.91 16.86
CA GLU A 703 34.12 -10.05 17.79
C GLU A 703 34.49 -11.54 17.94
N ASN A 704 35.76 -11.84 18.32
CA ASN A 704 36.23 -13.22 18.46
C ASN A 704 35.51 -13.96 19.56
N ASP A 705 35.23 -13.30 20.68
CA ASP A 705 34.60 -13.90 21.83
C ASP A 705 33.09 -13.89 21.71
N LEU A 706 32.47 -15.04 21.86
CA LEU A 706 31.03 -15.25 21.74
C LEU A 706 30.37 -15.43 23.09
N TYR A 707 29.06 -15.35 23.12
CA TYR A 707 28.26 -15.43 24.33
C TYR A 707 27.29 -16.61 24.26
N ALA A 708 27.19 -17.38 25.31
CA ALA A 708 26.12 -18.35 25.48
C ALA A 708 24.89 -17.68 26.13
N LEU A 709 23.71 -17.86 25.55
CA LEU A 709 22.45 -17.40 26.12
C LEU A 709 22.07 -18.25 27.32
N GLN A 710 21.99 -17.63 28.49
CA GLN A 710 21.64 -18.29 29.76
C GLN A 710 20.10 -18.47 29.88
N ALA A 711 19.68 -19.31 30.80
CA ALA A 711 18.28 -19.61 31.07
C ALA A 711 17.49 -18.36 31.54
N ASP A 712 18.18 -17.40 32.16
CA ASP A 712 17.59 -16.12 32.60
C ASP A 712 17.57 -15.04 31.55
N GLY A 713 17.90 -15.36 30.29
CA GLY A 713 17.85 -14.45 29.13
C GLY A 713 19.06 -13.51 29.00
N ARG A 714 20.09 -13.70 29.81
CA ARG A 714 21.33 -12.92 29.73
C ARG A 714 22.38 -13.66 28.93
N LEU A 715 23.37 -12.92 28.45
CA LEU A 715 24.53 -13.45 27.74
C LEU A 715 25.71 -13.64 28.70
N ASN A 716 26.37 -14.77 28.62
CA ASN A 716 27.57 -15.07 29.39
C ASN A 716 28.75 -15.34 28.45
N GLN A 717 29.84 -14.60 28.64
CA GLN A 717 31.11 -14.74 27.91
C GLN A 717 32.06 -15.70 28.55
N ASN A 718 31.82 -16.04 29.82
CA ASN A 718 32.73 -16.90 30.59
C ASN A 718 32.67 -18.38 30.17
N ASP A 719 31.77 -18.78 29.31
CA ASP A 719 31.65 -20.13 28.77
C ASP A 719 32.75 -20.46 27.74
N GLY A 720 33.54 -19.45 27.32
CA GLY A 720 34.75 -19.62 26.52
C GLY A 720 34.53 -19.89 25.03
N TYR A 721 33.31 -19.67 24.53
CA TYR A 721 33.03 -19.79 23.08
C TYR A 721 33.70 -18.69 22.28
N THR A 722 34.19 -19.05 21.10
CA THR A 722 34.86 -18.18 20.14
C THR A 722 34.35 -18.42 18.74
N LYS A 723 34.74 -17.58 17.78
CA LYS A 723 34.41 -17.76 16.35
C LYS A 723 34.89 -19.11 15.77
N THR A 724 35.82 -19.82 16.43
CA THR A 724 36.29 -21.14 15.99
C THR A 724 35.36 -22.29 16.38
N ASP A 725 34.40 -22.02 17.26
CA ASP A 725 33.44 -23.02 17.75
C ASP A 725 32.13 -23.03 16.98
N VAL A 726 31.97 -22.11 16.01
CA VAL A 726 30.79 -21.92 15.15
C VAL A 726 31.23 -21.82 13.70
N ASP A 727 30.28 -21.91 12.76
CA ASP A 727 30.52 -21.55 11.39
C ASP A 727 30.87 -20.06 11.32
N ASN A 728 31.70 -19.66 10.35
CA ASN A 728 32.14 -18.27 10.23
C ASN A 728 30.95 -17.33 10.18
N PRO A 729 30.68 -16.52 11.23
CA PRO A 729 29.49 -15.65 11.27
C PRO A 729 29.67 -14.33 10.54
N ASP A 730 30.92 -13.99 10.10
CA ASP A 730 31.15 -12.76 9.36
C ASP A 730 30.49 -12.83 7.98
N VAL A 731 29.85 -11.74 7.59
CA VAL A 731 29.12 -11.67 6.32
C VAL A 731 29.65 -10.49 5.49
N ASN A 732 29.81 -10.73 4.21
CA ASN A 732 29.98 -9.69 3.20
C ASN A 732 28.91 -9.94 2.11
N PHE A 733 27.86 -9.11 2.12
CA PHE A 733 26.73 -9.25 1.23
C PHE A 733 26.68 -8.07 0.27
N ASP A 734 26.79 -8.33 -1.03
CA ASP A 734 26.74 -7.34 -2.09
C ASP A 734 25.67 -7.76 -3.11
N ALA A 735 24.74 -6.84 -3.37
CA ALA A 735 23.71 -7.02 -4.38
C ALA A 735 23.55 -5.74 -5.20
N TRP A 736 23.51 -5.88 -6.53
CA TRP A 736 23.22 -4.75 -7.40
C TRP A 736 22.22 -5.13 -8.50
N ASN A 737 21.39 -4.17 -8.85
CA ASN A 737 20.35 -4.31 -9.85
C ASN A 737 20.42 -3.13 -10.81
N LEU A 738 20.18 -3.39 -12.07
CA LEU A 738 20.03 -2.36 -13.10
C LEU A 738 18.81 -2.68 -13.95
N ASP A 739 17.83 -1.80 -13.90
CA ASP A 739 16.64 -1.83 -14.74
C ASP A 739 16.69 -0.68 -15.73
N LEU A 740 16.65 -0.98 -17.02
CA LEU A 740 16.42 0.00 -18.07
C LEU A 740 15.18 -0.43 -18.83
N SER A 741 14.11 0.35 -18.73
CA SER A 741 12.86 0.02 -19.39
C SER A 741 12.41 1.13 -20.34
N TYR A 742 11.96 0.74 -21.51
CA TYR A 742 11.25 1.61 -22.45
C TYR A 742 9.79 1.21 -22.49
N SER A 743 8.90 2.20 -22.36
CA SER A 743 7.48 1.99 -22.46
C SER A 743 6.86 2.87 -23.54
N TRP A 744 5.94 2.29 -24.31
CA TRP A 744 5.20 2.97 -25.37
C TRP A 744 3.72 2.58 -25.33
N GLN A 745 2.87 3.52 -24.95
CA GLN A 745 1.43 3.38 -25.09
C GLN A 745 1.02 3.75 -26.52
N PHE A 746 0.85 2.76 -27.40
CA PHE A 746 0.55 3.00 -28.82
C PHE A 746 -0.94 3.17 -29.12
N ALA A 747 -1.81 2.79 -28.18
CA ALA A 747 -3.25 3.07 -28.19
C ALA A 747 -3.79 3.08 -26.76
N PRO A 748 -4.96 3.68 -26.48
CA PRO A 748 -5.58 3.58 -25.16
C PRO A 748 -5.73 2.12 -24.71
N GLY A 749 -5.19 1.79 -23.53
CA GLY A 749 -5.20 0.43 -22.98
C GLY A 749 -4.23 -0.56 -23.64
N SER A 750 -3.35 -0.12 -24.56
CA SER A 750 -2.36 -0.98 -25.24
C SER A 750 -0.96 -0.43 -25.08
N GLN A 751 -0.05 -1.25 -24.58
CA GLN A 751 1.32 -0.86 -24.25
C GLN A 751 2.33 -1.88 -24.75
N LEU A 752 3.49 -1.39 -25.17
CA LEU A 752 4.71 -2.16 -25.36
C LEU A 752 5.71 -1.77 -24.27
N THR A 753 6.29 -2.75 -23.61
CA THR A 753 7.37 -2.57 -22.64
C THR A 753 8.56 -3.43 -23.06
N ALA A 754 9.75 -2.86 -23.06
CA ALA A 754 10.99 -3.57 -23.37
C ALA A 754 12.08 -3.21 -22.34
#